data_08081864352b4601fba7eac0d61cdf69
#
_entry.id   08081864352b4601fba7eac0d61cdf69
#
_cell.length_a   1.000
_cell.length_b   1.000
_cell.length_c   1.000
_cell.angle_alpha   90.00
_cell.angle_beta   90.00
_cell.angle_gamma   90.00
#
_symmetry.space_group_name_H-M   'P 1'
#
loop_
_entity.id
_entity.type
_entity.pdbx_description
1 polymer ?
#
loop_
_entity_poly.entity_id
_entity_poly.type
_entity_poly.pdbx_seq_one_letter_code
_entity_poly.pdbx_strand_id
1 'polypeptide(L)'
;MNIAQALPLAEQGILHYLDEALQAGRIDGQLYQIARDNTYSALEKWLNDPKIDELSPAAKPAILAAIAAQRWEDVVNAFRQEVRFGTGGIRGMMAFDRDSIVRMKQDGLDAPILKGSNTINNIVILKTSAAVAKFGKDKGLEKIVLGYDSRVRGFDFAAAAAQVFLHYGYTVYFFDAPCPYPEVTYAIPALKADMGILISASHNDYRYNGYKLSCANGSQFDPIERDVIYEQYVKSATTADIHLCPFDQAADGKLFFLGGETPEENFDYAGKEQNLINMHARHLDHIKTFLLTENLAAQQETKPLEIGYCAFHGAGNVAVPRLLKETGYKRIWTITKNGLNECDGLFPQFEYRAGLEQQPDPGDMRAAHIAVESFKDDHPNKFDDLDILIGTDPDADRCGVVVRVPEEQRFLYEGREWTLLSADDLWTLVLWYRMQRQSDAAENKFVTLSHTTSDSVTRIAQQNGIGVVKTWVGFANLAAATAEIWNGHYRDYTEVVDGRHLPDSAKGKDLGNLCDPVIFQCYGMDNGKRSVNIAAMEQSNGFSILGGPPPDDRSLGQGGHVRDKDGTFAAFLVAEIAAWAKEQGTTLYRLIDEKIYPEVGLFVAGYQADPIDGEYPGIEGDRLKKAILRRALGLLQEALAGDLEFAGLPVKSACVYRTGKYDGIYPPTSDFEFPDEGLRFFFDDEKLSHLTIRPSGTGNSLRFHTQLYREKEQLGDLVKSKYELHFLTRQLFKDLRDKLKAPEWLLFLK
;
A
#
# COMPACT_ATOMS: atom_id res chain seq x y z
N MET A 1 -35.21 22.11 7.22
CA MET A 1 -35.99 20.94 6.80
C MET A 1 -35.89 19.91 7.92
N ASN A 2 -37.01 19.23 8.30
CA ASN A 2 -36.96 18.14 9.27
C ASN A 2 -36.89 16.78 8.55
N ILE A 3 -36.62 15.69 9.29
CA ILE A 3 -36.44 14.33 8.73
C ILE A 3 -37.69 13.88 7.96
N ALA A 4 -38.89 14.11 8.46
CA ALA A 4 -40.13 13.70 7.80
C ALA A 4 -40.35 14.38 6.44
N GLN A 5 -39.85 15.61 6.26
CA GLN A 5 -39.83 16.29 4.97
C GLN A 5 -38.69 15.88 4.06
N ALA A 6 -37.55 15.53 4.65
CA ALA A 6 -36.36 15.19 3.90
C ALA A 6 -36.43 13.80 3.23
N LEU A 7 -36.97 12.80 3.92
CA LEU A 7 -37.00 11.43 3.43
C LEU A 7 -37.75 11.27 2.10
N PRO A 8 -39.00 11.78 1.91
CA PRO A 8 -39.67 11.70 0.61
C PRO A 8 -38.94 12.47 -0.49
N LEU A 9 -38.33 13.61 -0.17
CA LEU A 9 -37.52 14.37 -1.13
C LEU A 9 -36.28 13.61 -1.54
N ALA A 10 -35.62 12.97 -0.59
CA ALA A 10 -34.41 12.16 -0.85
C ALA A 10 -34.74 10.95 -1.72
N GLU A 11 -35.85 10.23 -1.46
CA GLU A 11 -36.27 9.09 -2.26
C GLU A 11 -36.47 9.48 -3.74
N GLN A 12 -37.22 10.56 -3.97
CA GLN A 12 -37.46 11.06 -5.33
C GLN A 12 -36.18 11.56 -6.00
N GLY A 13 -35.33 12.31 -5.28
CA GLY A 13 -34.12 12.88 -5.83
C GLY A 13 -33.04 11.84 -6.14
N ILE A 14 -32.87 10.84 -5.28
CA ILE A 14 -31.96 9.70 -5.52
C ILE A 14 -32.39 8.93 -6.76
N LEU A 15 -33.68 8.58 -6.86
CA LEU A 15 -34.19 7.85 -8.03
C LEU A 15 -34.02 8.66 -9.32
N HIS A 16 -34.35 9.96 -9.28
CA HIS A 16 -34.20 10.84 -10.45
C HIS A 16 -32.74 10.90 -10.91
N TYR A 17 -31.77 11.09 -9.97
CA TYR A 17 -30.34 11.09 -10.28
C TYR A 17 -29.90 9.76 -10.93
N LEU A 18 -30.32 8.64 -10.35
CA LEU A 18 -29.95 7.31 -10.85
C LEU A 18 -30.55 7.04 -12.24
N ASP A 19 -31.81 7.44 -12.49
CA ASP A 19 -32.48 7.32 -13.78
C ASP A 19 -31.76 8.13 -14.86
N GLU A 20 -31.44 9.39 -14.57
CA GLU A 20 -30.66 10.25 -15.48
C GLU A 20 -29.27 9.68 -15.74
N ALA A 21 -28.57 9.20 -14.70
CA ALA A 21 -27.23 8.62 -14.83
C ALA A 21 -27.26 7.33 -15.69
N LEU A 22 -28.29 6.50 -15.53
CA LEU A 22 -28.48 5.30 -16.36
C LEU A 22 -28.79 5.64 -17.80
N GLN A 23 -29.72 6.57 -18.06
CA GLN A 23 -30.09 7.01 -19.40
C GLN A 23 -28.94 7.66 -20.17
N ALA A 24 -28.11 8.45 -19.43
CA ALA A 24 -26.91 9.06 -19.99
C ALA A 24 -25.74 8.07 -20.15
N GLY A 25 -25.88 6.81 -19.70
CA GLY A 25 -24.82 5.81 -19.72
C GLY A 25 -23.67 6.09 -18.75
N ARG A 26 -23.87 6.98 -17.74
CA ARG A 26 -22.89 7.27 -16.69
C ARG A 26 -22.77 6.12 -15.69
N ILE A 27 -23.81 5.33 -15.49
CA ILE A 27 -23.82 4.07 -14.72
C ILE A 27 -24.42 2.94 -15.56
N ASP A 28 -24.20 1.69 -15.15
CA ASP A 28 -24.83 0.52 -15.76
C ASP A 28 -26.03 0.02 -14.93
N GLY A 29 -26.81 -0.91 -15.49
CA GLY A 29 -28.01 -1.45 -14.81
C GLY A 29 -27.72 -2.16 -13.49
N GLN A 30 -26.56 -2.77 -13.33
CA GLN A 30 -26.15 -3.44 -12.08
C GLN A 30 -25.85 -2.41 -10.98
N LEU A 31 -25.07 -1.37 -11.31
CA LEU A 31 -24.78 -0.28 -10.37
C LEU A 31 -26.03 0.50 -10.00
N TYR A 32 -26.92 0.74 -10.99
CA TYR A 32 -28.23 1.34 -10.75
C TYR A 32 -29.01 0.54 -9.70
N GLN A 33 -29.13 -0.78 -9.90
CA GLN A 33 -29.92 -1.62 -8.99
C GLN A 33 -29.34 -1.63 -7.58
N ILE A 34 -28.00 -1.79 -7.44
CA ILE A 34 -27.31 -1.76 -6.13
C ILE A 34 -27.54 -0.42 -5.42
N ALA A 35 -27.35 0.68 -6.13
CA ALA A 35 -27.50 2.00 -5.53
C ALA A 35 -28.96 2.30 -5.15
N ARG A 36 -29.92 1.90 -6.00
CA ARG A 36 -31.35 2.04 -5.74
C ARG A 36 -31.79 1.26 -4.49
N ASP A 37 -31.35 0.02 -4.34
CA ASP A 37 -31.79 -0.84 -3.25
C ASP A 37 -31.16 -0.43 -1.92
N ASN A 38 -29.94 0.14 -1.93
CA ASN A 38 -29.21 0.40 -0.70
C ASN A 38 -29.26 1.86 -0.24
N THR A 39 -29.18 2.84 -1.16
CA THR A 39 -28.93 4.25 -0.76
C THR A 39 -30.00 4.80 0.16
N TYR A 40 -31.26 4.68 -0.25
CA TYR A 40 -32.34 5.23 0.56
C TYR A 40 -32.49 4.53 1.91
N SER A 41 -32.41 3.21 1.91
CA SER A 41 -32.51 2.42 3.16
C SER A 41 -31.38 2.73 4.16
N ALA A 42 -30.14 2.92 3.69
CA ALA A 42 -29.01 3.29 4.54
C ALA A 42 -29.17 4.73 5.07
N LEU A 43 -29.59 5.66 4.21
CA LEU A 43 -29.87 7.06 4.59
C LEU A 43 -30.98 7.14 5.65
N GLU A 44 -32.10 6.42 5.43
CA GLU A 44 -33.24 6.38 6.37
C GLU A 44 -32.80 5.83 7.74
N LYS A 45 -32.04 4.74 7.76
CA LYS A 45 -31.48 4.18 9.01
C LYS A 45 -30.65 5.21 9.76
N TRP A 46 -29.75 5.93 9.07
CA TRP A 46 -28.90 6.93 9.68
C TRP A 46 -29.70 8.10 10.25
N LEU A 47 -30.67 8.62 9.51
CA LEU A 47 -31.49 9.74 9.97
C LEU A 47 -32.38 9.39 11.17
N ASN A 48 -32.84 8.15 11.27
CA ASN A 48 -33.72 7.69 12.34
C ASN A 48 -32.97 7.11 13.55
N ASP A 49 -31.65 6.89 13.47
CA ASP A 49 -30.86 6.34 14.58
C ASP A 49 -30.54 7.42 15.63
N PRO A 50 -31.13 7.35 16.85
CA PRO A 50 -30.90 8.38 17.89
C PRO A 50 -29.45 8.35 18.40
N LYS A 51 -28.72 7.23 18.26
CA LYS A 51 -27.34 7.13 18.74
C LYS A 51 -26.38 7.99 17.92
N ILE A 52 -26.72 8.27 16.67
CA ILE A 52 -25.94 9.19 15.83
C ILE A 52 -25.97 10.62 16.39
N ASP A 53 -27.11 11.06 16.97
CA ASP A 53 -27.19 12.39 17.60
C ASP A 53 -26.26 12.52 18.82
N GLU A 54 -26.00 11.40 19.52
CA GLU A 54 -25.08 11.38 20.66
C GLU A 54 -23.62 11.35 20.20
N LEU A 55 -23.32 10.54 19.18
CA LEU A 55 -21.95 10.29 18.72
C LEU A 55 -21.42 11.35 17.76
N SER A 56 -22.29 11.98 16.99
CA SER A 56 -21.97 13.02 16.00
C SER A 56 -23.16 13.97 15.78
N PRO A 57 -23.40 14.91 16.70
CA PRO A 57 -24.53 15.85 16.65
C PRO A 57 -24.66 16.59 15.31
N ALA A 58 -23.57 16.92 14.64
CA ALA A 58 -23.59 17.62 13.35
C ALA A 58 -23.90 16.72 12.14
N ALA A 59 -23.86 15.38 12.28
CA ALA A 59 -24.01 14.47 11.13
C ALA A 59 -25.38 14.58 10.46
N LYS A 60 -26.48 14.44 11.22
CA LYS A 60 -27.84 14.54 10.66
C LYS A 60 -28.15 15.93 10.07
N PRO A 61 -27.84 17.07 10.75
CA PRO A 61 -27.94 18.38 10.14
C PRO A 61 -27.21 18.51 8.80
N ALA A 62 -26.00 17.96 8.67
CA ALA A 62 -25.22 18.00 7.44
C ALA A 62 -25.86 17.15 6.32
N ILE A 63 -26.39 15.97 6.65
CA ILE A 63 -27.15 15.13 5.71
C ILE A 63 -28.39 15.87 5.21
N LEU A 64 -29.16 16.47 6.13
CA LEU A 64 -30.35 17.26 5.78
C LEU A 64 -30.00 18.48 4.90
N ALA A 65 -28.86 19.11 5.12
CA ALA A 65 -28.36 20.20 4.30
C ALA A 65 -28.01 19.73 2.89
N ALA A 66 -27.35 18.55 2.74
CA ALA A 66 -27.04 17.97 1.44
C ALA A 66 -28.32 17.62 0.65
N ILE A 67 -29.34 17.07 1.31
CA ILE A 67 -30.65 16.79 0.72
C ILE A 67 -31.34 18.11 0.27
N ALA A 68 -31.33 19.13 1.13
CA ALA A 68 -31.92 20.43 0.80
C ALA A 68 -31.22 21.12 -0.37
N ALA A 69 -29.91 20.91 -0.50
CA ALA A 69 -29.10 21.42 -1.60
C ALA A 69 -29.15 20.52 -2.85
N GLN A 70 -29.91 19.42 -2.80
CA GLN A 70 -30.06 18.45 -3.90
C GLN A 70 -28.71 17.85 -4.39
N ARG A 71 -27.76 17.63 -3.49
CA ARG A 71 -26.46 17.03 -3.78
C ARG A 71 -26.59 15.49 -3.92
N TRP A 72 -27.41 15.06 -4.90
CA TRP A 72 -27.81 13.66 -5.02
C TRP A 72 -26.67 12.72 -5.32
N GLU A 73 -25.71 13.12 -6.15
CA GLU A 73 -24.50 12.34 -6.41
C GLU A 73 -23.73 12.05 -5.10
N ASP A 74 -23.51 13.06 -4.29
CA ASP A 74 -22.80 12.91 -3.03
C ASP A 74 -23.59 12.04 -2.03
N VAL A 75 -24.91 12.22 -1.97
CA VAL A 75 -25.78 11.38 -1.13
C VAL A 75 -25.73 9.92 -1.59
N VAL A 76 -25.81 9.65 -2.89
CA VAL A 76 -25.66 8.29 -3.43
C VAL A 76 -24.28 7.73 -3.08
N ASN A 77 -23.21 8.47 -3.30
CA ASN A 77 -21.85 8.02 -3.00
C ASN A 77 -21.60 7.80 -1.52
N ALA A 78 -22.26 8.56 -0.63
CA ALA A 78 -22.17 8.41 0.82
C ALA A 78 -22.91 7.18 1.38
N PHE A 79 -23.98 6.70 0.70
CA PHE A 79 -24.89 5.72 1.28
C PHE A 79 -25.12 4.46 0.45
N ARG A 80 -24.66 4.38 -0.83
CA ARG A 80 -24.94 3.25 -1.74
C ARG A 80 -24.36 1.90 -1.29
N GLN A 81 -23.41 1.90 -0.37
CA GLN A 81 -22.78 0.72 0.18
C GLN A 81 -22.17 1.03 1.55
N GLU A 82 -21.65 0.02 2.23
CA GLU A 82 -20.81 0.17 3.41
C GLU A 82 -19.33 0.10 3.02
N VAL A 83 -18.47 0.80 3.77
CA VAL A 83 -17.01 0.70 3.62
C VAL A 83 -16.58 -0.75 3.94
N ARG A 84 -15.71 -1.33 3.09
CA ARG A 84 -15.28 -2.73 3.20
C ARG A 84 -13.80 -2.84 3.48
N PHE A 85 -13.39 -3.98 4.05
CA PHE A 85 -11.98 -4.36 4.13
C PHE A 85 -11.43 -4.70 2.74
N GLY A 86 -10.38 -3.99 2.31
CA GLY A 86 -9.57 -4.31 1.15
C GLY A 86 -8.26 -4.99 1.56
N THR A 87 -7.33 -5.18 0.61
CA THR A 87 -6.02 -5.83 0.84
C THR A 87 -5.16 -5.11 1.88
N GLY A 88 -5.34 -3.81 2.09
CA GLY A 88 -4.57 -3.00 3.06
C GLY A 88 -5.41 -2.49 4.25
N GLY A 89 -6.51 -3.15 4.63
CA GLY A 89 -7.45 -2.68 5.63
C GLY A 89 -8.65 -1.97 5.01
N ILE A 90 -9.39 -1.19 5.82
CA ILE A 90 -10.45 -0.31 5.32
C ILE A 90 -9.80 0.96 4.81
N ARG A 91 -10.18 1.42 3.62
CA ARG A 91 -9.86 2.75 3.10
C ARG A 91 -11.10 3.37 2.47
N GLY A 92 -11.25 4.67 2.62
CA GLY A 92 -12.35 5.40 2.02
C GLY A 92 -12.18 6.90 2.16
N MET A 93 -12.98 7.63 1.40
CA MET A 93 -13.01 9.09 1.47
C MET A 93 -13.66 9.54 2.78
N MET A 94 -13.10 10.54 3.43
CA MET A 94 -13.71 11.23 4.57
C MET A 94 -14.75 12.25 4.09
N ALA A 95 -14.48 12.89 2.95
CA ALA A 95 -15.38 13.83 2.28
C ALA A 95 -15.11 13.88 0.77
N PHE A 96 -16.03 14.47 0.02
CA PHE A 96 -15.98 14.51 -1.45
C PHE A 96 -15.28 15.77 -2.00
N ASP A 97 -15.10 16.81 -1.16
CA ASP A 97 -14.52 18.09 -1.55
C ASP A 97 -13.47 18.57 -0.52
N ARG A 98 -12.58 19.47 -0.96
CA ARG A 98 -11.48 20.01 -0.15
C ARG A 98 -11.99 20.85 1.03
N ASP A 99 -13.02 21.68 0.81
CA ASP A 99 -13.53 22.57 1.85
C ASP A 99 -14.07 21.77 3.04
N SER A 100 -14.71 20.64 2.77
CA SER A 100 -15.16 19.69 3.79
C SER A 100 -13.99 19.09 4.60
N ILE A 101 -12.88 18.74 3.95
CA ILE A 101 -11.69 18.23 4.65
C ILE A 101 -11.02 19.34 5.49
N VAL A 102 -10.88 20.54 4.93
CA VAL A 102 -10.36 21.70 5.68
C VAL A 102 -11.23 22.00 6.90
N ARG A 103 -12.56 21.96 6.73
CA ARG A 103 -13.51 22.12 7.83
C ARG A 103 -13.34 21.02 8.89
N MET A 104 -13.18 19.77 8.48
CA MET A 104 -12.89 18.67 9.41
C MET A 104 -11.57 18.91 10.15
N LYS A 105 -10.53 19.40 9.47
CA LYS A 105 -9.25 19.76 10.11
C LYS A 105 -9.43 20.83 11.19
N GLN A 106 -10.34 21.79 10.98
CA GLN A 106 -10.60 22.91 11.91
C GLN A 106 -11.54 22.51 13.04
N ASP A 107 -12.71 21.93 12.72
CA ASP A 107 -13.84 21.75 13.63
C ASP A 107 -13.86 20.36 14.30
N GLY A 108 -12.95 19.44 13.94
CA GLY A 108 -12.89 18.10 14.54
C GLY A 108 -13.75 17.06 13.85
N LEU A 109 -13.87 15.89 14.51
CA LEU A 109 -14.64 14.76 13.97
C LEU A 109 -16.13 15.06 13.84
N ASP A 110 -16.66 16.02 14.58
CA ASP A 110 -18.07 16.44 14.48
C ASP A 110 -18.29 17.63 13.54
N ALA A 111 -17.33 17.91 12.65
CA ALA A 111 -17.51 18.92 11.60
C ALA A 111 -18.82 18.69 10.82
N PRO A 112 -19.56 19.77 10.44
CA PRO A 112 -20.82 19.67 9.73
C PRO A 112 -20.62 19.36 8.23
N ILE A 113 -20.11 18.17 7.95
CA ILE A 113 -19.86 17.64 6.61
C ILE A 113 -20.73 16.41 6.34
N LEU A 114 -20.98 16.09 5.08
CA LEU A 114 -21.76 14.91 4.70
C LEU A 114 -21.01 13.63 5.10
N LYS A 115 -21.61 12.88 6.03
CA LYS A 115 -21.15 11.57 6.48
C LYS A 115 -22.16 10.50 6.09
N GLY A 116 -21.68 9.31 5.79
CA GLY A 116 -22.54 8.17 5.45
C GLY A 116 -21.83 6.83 5.69
N SER A 117 -22.53 5.73 5.42
CA SER A 117 -22.03 4.38 5.61
C SER A 117 -20.84 4.02 4.69
N ASN A 118 -20.66 4.76 3.59
CA ASN A 118 -19.59 4.61 2.62
C ASN A 118 -18.49 5.68 2.73
N THR A 119 -18.42 6.40 3.84
CA THR A 119 -17.33 7.36 4.10
C THR A 119 -16.60 7.02 5.39
N ILE A 120 -15.31 7.34 5.47
CA ILE A 120 -14.56 7.25 6.71
C ILE A 120 -14.97 8.43 7.61
N ASN A 121 -15.59 8.12 8.71
CA ASN A 121 -16.07 9.07 9.71
C ASN A 121 -16.08 8.42 11.10
N ASN A 122 -16.31 9.20 12.13
CA ASN A 122 -16.30 8.71 13.50
C ASN A 122 -17.30 7.57 13.75
N ILE A 123 -18.49 7.59 13.16
CA ILE A 123 -19.50 6.52 13.33
C ILE A 123 -18.97 5.20 12.75
N VAL A 124 -18.42 5.23 11.54
CA VAL A 124 -17.88 4.05 10.86
C VAL A 124 -16.67 3.49 11.62
N ILE A 125 -15.75 4.33 12.08
CA ILE A 125 -14.57 3.90 12.86
C ILE A 125 -15.01 3.29 14.20
N LEU A 126 -15.91 3.92 14.92
CA LEU A 126 -16.42 3.42 16.20
C LEU A 126 -17.17 2.08 16.05
N LYS A 127 -18.04 1.97 15.04
CA LYS A 127 -18.77 0.73 14.72
C LYS A 127 -17.79 -0.42 14.36
N THR A 128 -16.80 -0.12 13.52
CA THR A 128 -15.76 -1.09 13.14
C THR A 128 -14.94 -1.52 14.34
N SER A 129 -14.54 -0.59 15.21
CA SER A 129 -13.76 -0.89 16.42
C SER A 129 -14.55 -1.73 17.41
N ALA A 130 -15.85 -1.48 17.58
CA ALA A 130 -16.72 -2.31 18.42
C ALA A 130 -16.83 -3.76 17.87
N ALA A 131 -16.96 -3.89 16.54
CA ALA A 131 -16.98 -5.21 15.88
C ALA A 131 -15.66 -5.98 16.06
N VAL A 132 -14.52 -5.32 15.83
CA VAL A 132 -13.19 -5.91 16.02
C VAL A 132 -12.94 -6.25 17.49
N ALA A 133 -13.38 -5.39 18.44
CA ALA A 133 -13.27 -5.69 19.86
C ALA A 133 -14.08 -6.94 20.26
N LYS A 134 -15.29 -7.10 19.73
CA LYS A 134 -16.10 -8.31 19.94
C LYS A 134 -15.43 -9.55 19.35
N PHE A 135 -14.98 -9.48 18.10
CA PHE A 135 -14.22 -10.56 17.47
C PHE A 135 -13.06 -11.00 18.35
N GLY A 136 -12.25 -10.04 18.81
CA GLY A 136 -11.10 -10.35 19.64
C GLY A 136 -11.51 -10.97 21.00
N LYS A 137 -12.60 -10.51 21.63
CA LYS A 137 -13.11 -11.12 22.88
C LYS A 137 -13.56 -12.56 22.67
N ASP A 138 -14.23 -12.85 21.57
CA ASP A 138 -14.64 -14.22 21.22
C ASP A 138 -13.43 -15.14 20.98
N LYS A 139 -12.27 -14.57 20.61
CA LYS A 139 -10.99 -15.27 20.45
C LYS A 139 -10.10 -15.23 21.71
N GLY A 140 -10.54 -14.59 22.79
CA GLY A 140 -9.75 -14.45 24.02
C GLY A 140 -8.61 -13.43 23.92
N LEU A 141 -8.68 -12.47 22.99
CA LEU A 141 -7.66 -11.42 22.82
C LEU A 141 -7.88 -10.30 23.85
N GLU A 142 -6.79 -9.76 24.39
CA GLU A 142 -6.84 -8.85 25.53
C GLU A 142 -6.03 -7.55 25.36
N LYS A 143 -5.10 -7.49 24.40
CA LYS A 143 -4.15 -6.39 24.24
C LYS A 143 -4.12 -5.89 22.81
N ILE A 144 -4.09 -4.56 22.67
CA ILE A 144 -4.08 -3.92 21.35
C ILE A 144 -3.14 -2.72 21.32
N VAL A 145 -2.44 -2.57 20.18
CA VAL A 145 -1.64 -1.39 19.85
C VAL A 145 -2.42 -0.49 18.89
N LEU A 146 -2.47 0.81 19.14
CA LEU A 146 -3.10 1.79 18.25
C LEU A 146 -2.13 2.92 17.91
N GLY A 147 -2.03 3.23 16.63
CA GLY A 147 -1.27 4.34 16.10
C GLY A 147 -2.04 5.07 15.00
N TYR A 148 -1.46 6.14 14.51
CA TYR A 148 -2.00 6.96 13.43
C TYR A 148 -0.86 7.65 12.67
N ASP A 149 -1.11 7.95 11.39
CA ASP A 149 -0.19 8.72 10.56
C ASP A 149 -0.51 10.24 10.60
N SER A 150 0.06 11.00 9.67
CA SER A 150 -0.11 12.45 9.59
C SER A 150 -1.46 12.93 9.06
N ARG A 151 -2.37 12.02 8.68
CA ARG A 151 -3.65 12.38 8.03
C ARG A 151 -4.57 13.19 8.92
N VAL A 152 -5.42 13.99 8.25
CA VAL A 152 -6.43 14.84 8.93
C VAL A 152 -7.22 14.01 9.93
N ARG A 153 -7.20 14.45 11.20
CA ARG A 153 -7.88 13.81 12.34
C ARG A 153 -7.46 12.34 12.61
N GLY A 154 -6.27 11.93 12.18
CA GLY A 154 -5.72 10.60 12.48
C GLY A 154 -5.72 10.30 13.99
N PHE A 155 -5.23 11.24 14.80
CA PHE A 155 -5.27 11.15 16.27
C PHE A 155 -6.69 10.93 16.80
N ASP A 156 -7.64 11.77 16.39
CA ASP A 156 -9.01 11.73 16.93
C ASP A 156 -9.70 10.39 16.59
N PHE A 157 -9.49 9.86 15.37
CA PHE A 157 -10.00 8.55 14.98
C PHE A 157 -9.34 7.41 15.76
N ALA A 158 -8.02 7.47 15.98
CA ALA A 158 -7.31 6.47 16.77
C ALA A 158 -7.74 6.50 18.24
N ALA A 159 -7.88 7.70 18.83
CA ALA A 159 -8.35 7.88 20.20
C ALA A 159 -9.80 7.39 20.38
N ALA A 160 -10.68 7.66 19.41
CA ALA A 160 -12.05 7.14 19.40
C ALA A 160 -12.06 5.60 19.37
N ALA A 161 -11.25 4.98 18.52
CA ALA A 161 -11.09 3.52 18.47
C ALA A 161 -10.56 2.98 19.81
N ALA A 162 -9.52 3.60 20.38
CA ALA A 162 -8.92 3.20 21.66
C ALA A 162 -9.93 3.21 22.82
N GLN A 163 -10.80 4.22 22.89
CA GLN A 163 -11.85 4.31 23.89
C GLN A 163 -12.87 3.17 23.79
N VAL A 164 -13.15 2.67 22.59
CA VAL A 164 -13.98 1.47 22.39
C VAL A 164 -13.28 0.24 22.99
N PHE A 165 -12.01 0.01 22.66
CA PHE A 165 -11.26 -1.14 23.18
C PHE A 165 -11.10 -1.09 24.70
N LEU A 166 -10.87 0.07 25.27
CA LEU A 166 -10.85 0.27 26.75
C LEU A 166 -12.19 -0.14 27.37
N HIS A 167 -13.34 0.28 26.79
CA HIS A 167 -14.65 -0.12 27.27
C HIS A 167 -14.82 -1.65 27.24
N TYR A 168 -14.37 -2.31 26.18
CA TYR A 168 -14.39 -3.78 26.08
C TYR A 168 -13.33 -4.48 26.97
N GLY A 169 -12.59 -3.73 27.80
CA GLY A 169 -11.66 -4.26 28.81
C GLY A 169 -10.31 -4.68 28.26
N TYR A 170 -9.93 -4.20 27.06
CA TYR A 170 -8.59 -4.41 26.53
C TYR A 170 -7.54 -3.61 27.30
N THR A 171 -6.30 -4.09 27.31
CA THR A 171 -5.13 -3.26 27.57
C THR A 171 -4.74 -2.58 26.25
N VAL A 172 -4.75 -1.27 26.27
CA VAL A 172 -4.48 -0.42 25.10
C VAL A 172 -3.08 0.17 25.21
N TYR A 173 -2.30 0.02 24.15
CA TYR A 173 -1.02 0.70 23.92
C TYR A 173 -1.23 1.73 22.82
N PHE A 174 -1.14 3.01 23.12
CA PHE A 174 -1.50 4.12 22.25
C PHE A 174 -0.31 5.01 21.93
N PHE A 175 -0.04 5.26 20.64
CA PHE A 175 1.04 6.17 20.24
C PHE A 175 0.66 7.62 20.53
N ASP A 176 1.58 8.36 21.18
CA ASP A 176 1.39 9.75 21.60
C ASP A 176 1.65 10.78 20.48
N ALA A 177 2.22 10.34 19.35
CA ALA A 177 2.49 11.15 18.17
C ALA A 177 2.19 10.35 16.89
N PRO A 178 2.07 11.00 15.71
CA PRO A 178 2.05 10.30 14.43
C PRO A 178 3.25 9.37 14.32
N CYS A 179 3.02 8.11 13.98
CA CYS A 179 4.06 7.09 13.95
C CYS A 179 4.09 6.31 12.63
N PRO A 180 5.27 5.82 12.21
CA PRO A 180 5.39 4.88 11.10
C PRO A 180 4.56 3.62 11.32
N TYR A 181 3.89 3.12 10.28
CA TYR A 181 3.17 1.84 10.36
C TYR A 181 4.07 0.67 10.78
N PRO A 182 5.31 0.55 10.28
CA PRO A 182 6.21 -0.50 10.72
C PRO A 182 6.52 -0.45 12.23
N GLU A 183 6.48 0.70 12.85
CA GLU A 183 6.65 0.80 14.29
C GLU A 183 5.46 0.22 15.07
N VAL A 184 4.24 0.41 14.57
CA VAL A 184 3.03 -0.27 15.11
C VAL A 184 3.15 -1.77 14.95
N THR A 185 3.54 -2.27 13.78
CA THR A 185 3.68 -3.70 13.51
C THR A 185 4.82 -4.33 14.31
N TYR A 186 5.87 -3.57 14.62
CA TYR A 186 6.93 -3.97 15.54
C TYR A 186 6.47 -4.00 17.01
N ALA A 187 5.70 -3.00 17.43
CA ALA A 187 5.23 -2.89 18.81
C ALA A 187 4.32 -4.07 19.21
N ILE A 188 3.55 -4.63 18.29
CA ILE A 188 2.64 -5.75 18.57
C ILE A 188 3.40 -6.94 19.18
N PRO A 189 4.34 -7.60 18.48
CA PRO A 189 5.12 -8.70 19.04
C PRO A 189 6.04 -8.27 20.19
N ALA A 190 6.62 -7.05 20.14
CA ALA A 190 7.52 -6.54 21.18
C ALA A 190 6.82 -6.37 22.55
N LEU A 191 5.52 -6.06 22.55
CA LEU A 191 4.68 -5.91 23.75
C LEU A 191 3.83 -7.15 24.03
N LYS A 192 3.94 -8.19 23.19
CA LYS A 192 3.07 -9.37 23.21
C LYS A 192 1.58 -8.96 23.17
N ALA A 193 1.28 -7.98 22.34
CA ALA A 193 -0.09 -7.59 22.04
C ALA A 193 -0.73 -8.62 21.09
N ASP A 194 -2.05 -8.61 21.02
CA ASP A 194 -2.81 -9.58 20.24
C ASP A 194 -3.19 -9.05 18.87
N MET A 195 -3.31 -7.72 18.78
CA MET A 195 -3.72 -7.01 17.58
C MET A 195 -3.05 -5.62 17.55
N GLY A 196 -3.08 -5.00 16.37
CA GLY A 196 -2.75 -3.59 16.22
C GLY A 196 -3.59 -2.90 15.16
N ILE A 197 -3.76 -1.60 15.34
CA ILE A 197 -4.48 -0.74 14.40
C ILE A 197 -3.61 0.47 14.08
N LEU A 198 -3.50 0.80 12.78
CA LEU A 198 -3.05 2.10 12.35
C LEU A 198 -4.18 2.82 11.61
N ILE A 199 -4.49 4.04 12.03
CA ILE A 199 -5.37 4.94 11.28
C ILE A 199 -4.54 5.60 10.19
N SER A 200 -4.71 5.13 8.95
CA SER A 200 -3.94 5.55 7.78
C SER A 200 -4.60 5.10 6.48
N ALA A 201 -4.42 5.89 5.43
CA ALA A 201 -4.65 5.47 4.05
C ALA A 201 -3.36 5.48 3.22
N SER A 202 -2.17 5.36 3.87
CA SER A 202 -0.86 5.35 3.23
C SER A 202 -0.69 6.56 2.28
N HIS A 203 -0.36 6.34 1.02
CA HIS A 203 -0.12 7.36 0.01
C HIS A 203 -1.36 7.91 -0.71
N ASN A 204 -2.60 7.49 -0.36
CA ASN A 204 -3.80 8.09 -0.95
C ASN A 204 -3.85 9.60 -0.68
N ASP A 205 -4.55 10.36 -1.53
CA ASP A 205 -4.68 11.81 -1.36
C ASP A 205 -5.34 12.21 -0.01
N TYR A 206 -5.35 13.49 0.29
CA TYR A 206 -5.80 14.03 1.58
C TYR A 206 -7.26 13.76 1.93
N ARG A 207 -8.12 13.43 0.94
CA ARG A 207 -9.55 13.12 1.17
C ARG A 207 -9.74 11.76 1.84
N TYR A 208 -8.73 10.89 1.79
CA TYR A 208 -8.82 9.52 2.28
C TYR A 208 -8.28 9.38 3.70
N ASN A 209 -8.88 8.46 4.43
CA ASN A 209 -8.31 7.87 5.63
C ASN A 209 -8.64 6.37 5.66
N GLY A 210 -8.17 5.66 6.67
CA GLY A 210 -8.36 4.22 6.72
C GLY A 210 -8.10 3.61 8.09
N TYR A 211 -8.24 2.29 8.14
CA TYR A 211 -8.13 1.48 9.33
C TYR A 211 -7.37 0.20 8.97
N LYS A 212 -6.07 0.19 9.17
CA LYS A 212 -5.21 -0.99 8.96
C LYS A 212 -5.26 -1.86 10.21
N LEU A 213 -5.53 -3.15 10.04
CA LEU A 213 -5.64 -4.11 11.15
C LEU A 213 -4.57 -5.18 11.02
N SER A 214 -3.78 -5.36 12.10
CA SER A 214 -2.68 -6.31 12.19
C SER A 214 -2.93 -7.34 13.29
N CYS A 215 -2.45 -8.58 13.08
CA CYS A 215 -2.55 -9.69 14.04
C CYS A 215 -1.33 -9.74 14.99
N ALA A 216 -1.32 -10.71 15.90
CA ALA A 216 -0.37 -10.81 17.01
C ALA A 216 1.12 -10.85 16.61
N ASN A 217 1.44 -11.31 15.40
CA ASN A 217 2.82 -11.35 14.91
C ASN A 217 3.24 -10.10 14.12
N GLY A 218 2.39 -9.06 14.07
CA GLY A 218 2.64 -7.81 13.38
C GLY A 218 2.29 -7.83 11.88
N SER A 219 1.94 -8.96 11.27
CA SER A 219 1.42 -8.97 9.90
C SER A 219 -0.03 -8.48 9.85
N GLN A 220 -0.51 -8.08 8.68
CA GLN A 220 -1.95 -7.89 8.48
C GLN A 220 -2.67 -9.23 8.60
N PHE A 221 -3.94 -9.21 9.02
CA PHE A 221 -4.78 -10.39 8.95
C PHE A 221 -4.86 -10.93 7.53
N ASP A 222 -4.80 -12.24 7.37
CA ASP A 222 -4.95 -12.84 6.06
C ASP A 222 -6.34 -12.59 5.45
N PRO A 223 -6.51 -12.75 4.13
CA PRO A 223 -7.78 -12.46 3.46
C PRO A 223 -8.98 -13.24 4.02
N ILE A 224 -8.77 -14.49 4.45
CA ILE A 224 -9.83 -15.35 4.96
C ILE A 224 -10.30 -14.86 6.34
N GLU A 225 -9.37 -14.58 7.25
CA GLU A 225 -9.71 -14.01 8.57
C GLU A 225 -10.35 -12.64 8.46
N ARG A 226 -9.87 -11.78 7.56
CA ARG A 226 -10.49 -10.47 7.29
C ARG A 226 -11.94 -10.60 6.83
N ASP A 227 -12.22 -11.54 5.93
CA ASP A 227 -13.59 -11.82 5.48
C ASP A 227 -14.46 -12.30 6.63
N VAL A 228 -13.95 -13.15 7.53
CA VAL A 228 -14.66 -13.55 8.75
C VAL A 228 -14.96 -12.34 9.64
N ILE A 229 -13.98 -11.48 9.90
CA ILE A 229 -14.16 -10.25 10.70
C ILE A 229 -15.24 -9.38 10.06
N TYR A 230 -15.17 -9.16 8.74
CA TYR A 230 -16.12 -8.33 8.04
C TYR A 230 -17.53 -8.91 8.03
N GLU A 231 -17.71 -10.12 7.53
CA GLU A 231 -19.03 -10.70 7.30
C GLU A 231 -19.76 -11.07 8.62
N GLN A 232 -19.03 -11.55 9.64
CA GLN A 232 -19.64 -12.00 10.89
C GLN A 232 -19.75 -10.92 11.95
N TYR A 233 -18.83 -9.93 11.97
CA TYR A 233 -18.78 -8.93 13.02
C TYR A 233 -19.06 -7.51 12.52
N VAL A 234 -18.33 -7.00 11.51
CA VAL A 234 -18.48 -5.61 11.07
C VAL A 234 -19.84 -5.34 10.43
N LYS A 235 -20.28 -6.24 9.53
CA LYS A 235 -21.54 -6.12 8.81
C LYS A 235 -22.77 -6.22 9.73
N SER A 236 -22.67 -6.98 10.81
CA SER A 236 -23.74 -7.14 11.80
C SER A 236 -23.71 -6.08 12.90
N ALA A 237 -22.60 -5.34 13.07
CA ALA A 237 -22.46 -4.32 14.09
C ALA A 237 -23.43 -3.14 13.87
N THR A 238 -23.91 -2.59 14.95
CA THR A 238 -24.80 -1.42 14.98
C THR A 238 -24.21 -0.33 15.86
N THR A 239 -24.78 0.86 15.81
CA THR A 239 -24.40 1.95 16.71
C THR A 239 -24.69 1.64 18.19
N ALA A 240 -25.61 0.71 18.48
CA ALA A 240 -25.87 0.24 19.84
C ALA A 240 -24.71 -0.52 20.47
N ASP A 241 -23.79 -1.04 19.64
CA ASP A 241 -22.58 -1.73 20.11
C ASP A 241 -21.47 -0.75 20.51
N ILE A 242 -21.64 0.53 20.21
CA ILE A 242 -20.63 1.56 20.49
C ILE A 242 -20.75 2.05 21.93
N HIS A 243 -19.72 1.72 22.69
CA HIS A 243 -19.55 2.19 24.06
C HIS A 243 -18.12 2.72 24.21
N LEU A 244 -17.93 3.77 24.98
CA LEU A 244 -16.65 4.47 25.13
C LEU A 244 -16.20 4.47 26.58
N CYS A 245 -14.89 4.33 26.79
CA CYS A 245 -14.23 4.59 28.05
C CYS A 245 -13.15 5.65 27.80
N PRO A 246 -13.36 6.91 28.21
CA PRO A 246 -12.35 7.98 28.08
C PRO A 246 -11.02 7.61 28.74
N PHE A 247 -9.93 8.18 28.27
CA PHE A 247 -8.58 7.86 28.75
C PHE A 247 -8.38 8.14 30.25
N ASP A 248 -8.97 9.20 30.76
CA ASP A 248 -8.95 9.56 32.20
C ASP A 248 -9.74 8.57 33.09
N GLN A 249 -10.68 7.84 32.49
CA GLN A 249 -11.48 6.82 33.16
C GLN A 249 -10.91 5.39 32.98
N ALA A 250 -9.84 5.24 32.22
CA ALA A 250 -9.22 3.95 32.01
C ALA A 250 -8.69 3.38 33.34
N ALA A 251 -9.02 2.12 33.64
CA ALA A 251 -8.57 1.42 34.83
C ALA A 251 -7.02 1.33 34.86
N ASP A 252 -6.45 1.23 36.06
CA ASP A 252 -5.01 1.07 36.22
C ASP A 252 -4.47 -0.13 35.46
N GLY A 253 -3.35 0.05 34.76
CA GLY A 253 -2.75 -1.00 33.94
C GLY A 253 -3.49 -1.33 32.64
N LYS A 254 -4.51 -0.53 32.23
CA LYS A 254 -5.25 -0.74 30.99
C LYS A 254 -4.89 0.24 29.88
N LEU A 255 -4.22 1.34 30.17
CA LEU A 255 -3.76 2.31 29.19
C LEU A 255 -2.29 2.60 29.35
N PHE A 256 -1.52 2.38 28.28
CA PHE A 256 -0.11 2.71 28.16
C PHE A 256 0.08 3.58 26.92
N PHE A 257 1.10 4.45 26.96
CA PHE A 257 1.47 5.28 25.84
C PHE A 257 2.80 4.80 25.22
N LEU A 258 2.87 4.91 23.90
CA LEU A 258 4.06 4.57 23.12
C LEU A 258 4.60 5.83 22.47
N GLY A 259 5.90 6.09 22.61
CA GLY A 259 6.51 7.30 22.09
C GLY A 259 8.01 7.33 22.28
N GLY A 260 8.54 8.49 22.62
CA GLY A 260 9.95 8.74 22.92
C GLY A 260 10.36 8.39 24.36
N GLU A 261 11.50 8.93 24.77
CA GLU A 261 12.04 8.78 26.14
C GLU A 261 11.28 9.66 27.14
N THR A 262 10.79 10.80 26.68
CA THR A 262 10.05 11.78 27.48
C THR A 262 8.68 12.02 26.90
N PRO A 263 7.69 12.38 27.73
CA PRO A 263 6.35 12.74 27.25
C PRO A 263 6.39 13.88 26.21
N GLU A 264 5.53 13.77 25.20
CA GLU A 264 5.31 14.81 24.20
C GLU A 264 4.61 16.04 24.83
N GLU A 265 5.12 17.24 24.52
CA GLU A 265 4.70 18.49 25.18
C GLU A 265 3.21 18.80 24.99
N ASN A 266 2.68 18.48 23.80
CA ASN A 266 1.30 18.83 23.42
C ASN A 266 0.33 17.65 23.48
N PHE A 267 0.69 16.55 24.16
CA PHE A 267 -0.14 15.36 24.27
C PHE A 267 -0.72 15.24 25.69
N ASP A 268 -2.04 14.98 25.77
CA ASP A 268 -2.71 14.75 27.06
C ASP A 268 -2.67 13.26 27.44
N TYR A 269 -1.79 12.91 28.38
CA TYR A 269 -1.63 11.55 28.91
C TYR A 269 -2.73 11.17 29.93
N ALA A 270 -3.69 12.00 30.15
CA ALA A 270 -4.78 11.78 31.12
C ALA A 270 -4.24 11.46 32.56
N GLY A 271 -3.12 12.07 32.96
CA GLY A 271 -2.46 11.84 34.23
C GLY A 271 -1.73 10.51 34.35
N LYS A 272 -1.37 9.87 33.23
CA LYS A 272 -0.71 8.55 33.17
C LYS A 272 0.65 8.60 32.45
N GLU A 273 1.39 9.70 32.58
CA GLU A 273 2.72 9.90 31.98
C GLU A 273 3.70 8.79 32.36
N GLN A 274 3.55 8.22 33.56
CA GLN A 274 4.37 7.12 34.06
C GLN A 274 4.17 5.81 33.28
N ASN A 275 3.13 5.71 32.46
CA ASN A 275 2.84 4.55 31.58
C ASN A 275 3.45 4.71 30.18
N LEU A 276 4.31 5.71 29.97
CA LEU A 276 5.03 5.90 28.70
C LEU A 276 6.10 4.83 28.50
N ILE A 277 6.15 4.27 27.31
CA ILE A 277 7.12 3.27 26.86
C ILE A 277 7.89 3.85 25.67
N ASN A 278 9.21 3.94 25.76
CA ASN A 278 10.06 4.38 24.65
C ASN A 278 10.09 3.31 23.53
N MET A 279 9.08 3.33 22.67
CA MET A 279 8.95 2.39 21.56
C MET A 279 9.82 2.83 20.38
N HIS A 280 9.97 4.13 20.14
CA HIS A 280 10.82 4.66 19.08
C HIS A 280 12.25 4.12 19.16
N ALA A 281 12.88 4.18 20.34
CA ALA A 281 14.22 3.64 20.50
C ALA A 281 14.27 2.12 20.27
N ARG A 282 13.28 1.37 20.79
CA ARG A 282 13.25 -0.09 20.62
C ARG A 282 13.17 -0.50 19.14
N HIS A 283 12.34 0.17 18.36
CA HIS A 283 12.21 -0.09 16.92
C HIS A 283 13.49 0.25 16.16
N LEU A 284 14.06 1.44 16.41
CA LEU A 284 15.30 1.86 15.74
C LEU A 284 16.50 0.99 16.15
N ASP A 285 16.61 0.60 17.42
CA ASP A 285 17.67 -0.31 17.90
C ASP A 285 17.56 -1.69 17.23
N HIS A 286 16.33 -2.18 17.05
CA HIS A 286 16.10 -3.42 16.31
C HIS A 286 16.56 -3.29 14.85
N ILE A 287 16.22 -2.21 14.15
CA ILE A 287 16.67 -1.97 12.77
C ILE A 287 18.20 -1.95 12.67
N LYS A 288 18.88 -1.30 13.61
CA LYS A 288 20.35 -1.20 13.63
C LYS A 288 21.05 -2.56 13.70
N THR A 289 20.38 -3.62 14.18
CA THR A 289 20.93 -4.99 14.17
C THR A 289 21.17 -5.58 12.78
N PHE A 290 20.57 -5.00 11.73
CA PHE A 290 20.72 -5.45 10.35
C PHE A 290 21.87 -4.79 9.59
N LEU A 291 22.61 -3.87 10.21
CA LEU A 291 23.79 -3.24 9.62
C LEU A 291 24.87 -4.28 9.31
N LEU A 292 25.37 -4.27 8.08
CA LEU A 292 26.42 -5.18 7.62
C LEU A 292 27.80 -4.54 7.60
N THR A 293 27.88 -3.21 7.66
CA THR A 293 29.13 -2.44 7.63
C THR A 293 29.62 -2.15 9.05
N GLU A 294 30.61 -2.89 9.51
CA GLU A 294 31.14 -2.83 10.89
C GLU A 294 31.67 -1.42 11.29
N ASN A 295 32.25 -0.67 10.37
CA ASN A 295 32.93 0.60 10.62
C ASN A 295 32.26 1.79 9.93
N LEU A 296 30.95 1.76 9.78
CA LEU A 296 30.20 2.79 9.03
C LEU A 296 30.47 4.21 9.58
N ALA A 297 30.44 4.39 10.89
CA ALA A 297 30.68 5.69 11.52
C ALA A 297 32.07 6.26 11.17
N ALA A 298 33.13 5.43 11.19
CA ALA A 298 34.48 5.84 10.81
C ALA A 298 34.61 6.14 9.32
N GLN A 299 33.91 5.38 8.47
CA GLN A 299 33.80 5.65 7.05
C GLN A 299 33.15 7.01 6.77
N GLN A 300 32.08 7.35 7.49
CA GLN A 300 31.37 8.61 7.38
C GLN A 300 32.17 9.83 7.87
N GLU A 301 33.24 9.64 8.65
CA GLU A 301 34.21 10.73 8.96
C GLU A 301 35.08 11.09 7.77
N THR A 302 35.51 10.09 7.00
CA THR A 302 36.49 10.26 5.92
C THR A 302 35.84 10.51 4.56
N LYS A 303 34.71 9.88 4.30
CA LYS A 303 33.97 9.97 3.04
C LYS A 303 32.46 9.99 3.31
N PRO A 304 31.95 11.12 3.83
CA PRO A 304 30.55 11.23 4.20
C PRO A 304 29.63 11.10 3.00
N LEU A 305 28.54 10.36 3.18
CA LEU A 305 27.43 10.29 2.22
C LEU A 305 26.53 11.53 2.42
N GLU A 306 26.24 12.25 1.36
CA GLU A 306 25.30 13.37 1.35
C GLU A 306 23.90 12.84 1.03
N ILE A 307 23.02 12.83 2.03
CA ILE A 307 21.67 12.24 1.94
C ILE A 307 20.63 13.36 1.98
N GLY A 308 19.81 13.49 0.95
CA GLY A 308 18.55 14.22 1.01
C GLY A 308 17.44 13.32 1.57
N TYR A 309 16.57 13.88 2.40
CA TYR A 309 15.42 13.15 2.91
C TYR A 309 14.12 13.96 2.79
N CYS A 310 13.07 13.34 2.26
CA CYS A 310 11.72 13.88 2.12
C CYS A 310 10.70 12.96 2.80
N ALA A 311 10.04 13.47 3.82
CA ALA A 311 9.01 12.74 4.54
C ALA A 311 7.62 12.75 3.85
N PHE A 312 7.44 13.52 2.78
CA PHE A 312 6.16 13.70 2.09
C PHE A 312 5.00 14.03 3.06
N HIS A 313 5.25 14.96 3.99
CA HIS A 313 4.33 15.33 5.10
C HIS A 313 3.96 14.17 6.03
N GLY A 314 4.76 13.11 6.07
CA GLY A 314 4.45 11.85 6.75
C GLY A 314 5.17 11.63 8.08
N ALA A 315 4.80 10.54 8.74
CA ALA A 315 5.29 10.13 10.05
C ALA A 315 6.76 9.63 10.06
N GLY A 316 7.38 9.46 8.89
CA GLY A 316 8.81 9.15 8.79
C GLY A 316 9.75 10.31 9.11
N ASN A 317 9.21 11.54 9.26
CA ASN A 317 9.95 12.80 9.42
C ASN A 317 10.96 12.82 10.59
N VAL A 318 10.69 12.08 11.65
CA VAL A 318 11.57 11.95 12.81
C VAL A 318 12.35 10.61 12.76
N ALA A 319 11.67 9.52 12.46
CA ALA A 319 12.21 8.17 12.55
C ALA A 319 13.41 7.95 11.60
N VAL A 320 13.29 8.33 10.32
CA VAL A 320 14.33 8.08 9.32
C VAL A 320 15.58 8.93 9.56
N PRO A 321 15.52 10.27 9.72
CA PRO A 321 16.70 11.09 10.01
C PRO A 321 17.38 10.70 11.33
N ARG A 322 16.60 10.35 12.37
CA ARG A 322 17.12 9.89 13.64
C ARG A 322 17.88 8.56 13.50
N LEU A 323 17.29 7.58 12.83
CA LEU A 323 17.94 6.28 12.58
C LEU A 323 19.26 6.45 11.85
N LEU A 324 19.28 7.20 10.76
CA LEU A 324 20.49 7.46 9.98
C LEU A 324 21.56 8.17 10.83
N LYS A 325 21.18 9.17 11.63
CA LYS A 325 22.08 9.90 12.50
C LYS A 325 22.67 9.02 13.60
N GLU A 326 21.85 8.21 14.27
CA GLU A 326 22.29 7.27 15.31
C GLU A 326 23.18 6.15 14.75
N THR A 327 23.09 5.86 13.46
CA THR A 327 23.94 4.87 12.76
C THR A 327 25.31 5.45 12.36
N GLY A 328 25.47 6.79 12.41
CA GLY A 328 26.74 7.45 12.14
C GLY A 328 26.78 8.35 10.92
N TYR A 329 25.69 8.46 10.16
CA TYR A 329 25.60 9.44 9.09
C TYR A 329 25.56 10.87 9.62
N LYS A 330 26.37 11.76 9.02
CA LYS A 330 26.52 13.15 9.50
C LYS A 330 25.89 14.19 8.58
N ARG A 331 25.65 13.81 7.35
CA ARG A 331 25.22 14.68 6.27
C ARG A 331 23.83 14.30 5.79
N ILE A 332 22.83 14.60 6.61
CA ILE A 332 21.42 14.32 6.36
C ILE A 332 20.72 15.67 6.22
N TRP A 333 20.19 15.93 5.06
CA TRP A 333 19.53 17.18 4.66
C TRP A 333 18.03 16.92 4.48
N THR A 334 17.25 17.24 5.51
CA THR A 334 15.79 17.13 5.45
C THR A 334 15.21 18.27 4.61
N ILE A 335 14.24 17.94 3.77
CA ILE A 335 13.54 18.92 2.95
C ILE A 335 12.41 19.54 3.75
N THR A 336 12.53 20.80 4.11
CA THR A 336 11.57 21.53 4.95
C THR A 336 10.65 22.44 4.15
N LYS A 337 10.98 22.71 2.90
CA LYS A 337 10.22 23.60 2.04
C LYS A 337 8.74 23.23 2.00
N ASN A 338 7.89 24.24 2.18
CA ASN A 338 6.44 24.10 2.21
C ASN A 338 5.93 23.05 3.22
N GLY A 339 6.68 22.83 4.32
CA GLY A 339 6.32 21.90 5.38
C GLY A 339 6.51 20.41 5.02
N LEU A 340 7.27 20.07 3.98
CA LEU A 340 7.46 18.67 3.53
C LEU A 340 8.00 17.73 4.63
N ASN A 341 8.68 18.27 5.65
CA ASN A 341 9.12 17.51 6.82
C ASN A 341 8.19 17.63 8.03
N GLU A 342 7.02 18.24 7.87
CA GLU A 342 5.99 18.37 8.90
C GLU A 342 4.84 17.40 8.63
N CYS A 343 4.26 16.85 9.68
CA CYS A 343 3.05 16.04 9.56
C CYS A 343 1.86 16.92 9.20
N ASP A 344 1.46 16.95 7.92
CA ASP A 344 0.27 17.67 7.45
C ASP A 344 -0.59 16.81 6.54
N GLY A 345 -1.73 16.34 7.06
CA GLY A 345 -2.66 15.48 6.34
C GLY A 345 -3.40 16.12 5.17
N LEU A 346 -3.18 17.41 4.88
CA LEU A 346 -3.66 18.05 3.66
C LEU A 346 -2.68 17.89 2.49
N PHE A 347 -1.44 17.45 2.75
CA PHE A 347 -0.39 17.24 1.76
C PHE A 347 -0.24 18.43 0.78
N PRO A 348 -0.05 19.67 1.24
CA PRO A 348 -0.21 20.87 0.42
C PRO A 348 0.75 20.92 -0.77
N GLN A 349 1.90 20.24 -0.70
CA GLN A 349 2.86 20.20 -1.80
C GLN A 349 2.40 19.28 -2.96
N PHE A 350 1.39 18.44 -2.72
CA PHE A 350 0.84 17.49 -3.68
C PHE A 350 -0.50 17.94 -4.29
N GLU A 351 -0.91 19.17 -4.07
CA GLU A 351 -2.02 19.81 -4.77
C GLU A 351 -1.56 20.29 -6.15
N TYR A 352 -1.78 19.46 -7.15
CA TYR A 352 -1.26 19.70 -8.49
C TYR A 352 -2.08 20.75 -9.26
N ARG A 353 -3.39 20.70 -9.17
CA ARG A 353 -4.39 21.66 -9.69
C ARG A 353 -5.68 21.49 -8.92
N ALA A 354 -6.56 22.48 -8.94
CA ALA A 354 -7.92 22.33 -8.40
C ALA A 354 -8.61 21.10 -8.99
N GLY A 355 -8.93 20.12 -8.16
CA GLY A 355 -9.56 18.85 -8.56
C GLY A 355 -8.62 17.76 -9.10
N LEU A 356 -7.31 17.99 -9.09
CA LEU A 356 -6.28 17.00 -9.44
C LEU A 356 -5.29 16.85 -8.31
N GLU A 357 -5.55 15.86 -7.49
CA GLU A 357 -4.76 15.56 -6.32
C GLU A 357 -3.68 14.53 -6.68
N GLN A 358 -2.42 14.92 -6.56
CA GLN A 358 -1.32 13.98 -6.65
C GLN A 358 -1.17 13.24 -5.32
N GLN A 359 -0.86 11.95 -5.40
CA GLN A 359 -0.59 11.14 -4.22
C GLN A 359 0.84 11.37 -3.71
N PRO A 360 1.07 11.46 -2.38
CA PRO A 360 2.41 11.53 -1.78
C PRO A 360 3.08 10.14 -1.78
N ASP A 361 3.34 9.59 -2.96
CA ASP A 361 3.93 8.25 -3.14
C ASP A 361 5.41 8.37 -3.54
N PRO A 362 6.36 7.94 -2.70
CA PRO A 362 7.79 7.99 -3.02
C PRO A 362 8.18 7.09 -4.20
N GLY A 363 7.31 6.17 -4.61
CA GLY A 363 7.45 5.37 -5.83
C GLY A 363 6.93 6.06 -7.10
N ASP A 364 6.39 7.27 -7.02
CA ASP A 364 5.93 8.05 -8.17
C ASP A 364 7.00 9.06 -8.62
N MET A 365 7.36 9.03 -9.91
CA MET A 365 8.35 9.94 -10.48
C MET A 365 7.97 11.43 -10.31
N ARG A 366 6.68 11.76 -10.29
CA ARG A 366 6.20 13.14 -10.09
C ARG A 366 6.44 13.60 -8.67
N ALA A 367 6.21 12.74 -7.69
CA ALA A 367 6.50 13.01 -6.29
C ALA A 367 8.02 13.12 -6.07
N ALA A 368 8.80 12.23 -6.70
CA ALA A 368 10.26 12.31 -6.70
C ALA A 368 10.76 13.66 -7.28
N HIS A 369 10.14 14.13 -8.36
CA HIS A 369 10.47 15.43 -8.95
C HIS A 369 10.18 16.60 -8.00
N ILE A 370 9.04 16.58 -7.30
CA ILE A 370 8.73 17.58 -6.24
C ILE A 370 9.83 17.56 -5.16
N ALA A 371 10.28 16.39 -4.73
CA ALA A 371 11.33 16.27 -3.72
C ALA A 371 12.66 16.84 -4.22
N VAL A 372 13.07 16.56 -5.47
CA VAL A 372 14.31 17.08 -6.07
C VAL A 372 14.29 18.61 -6.17
N GLU A 373 13.22 19.19 -6.71
CA GLU A 373 13.10 20.64 -6.85
C GLU A 373 13.03 21.33 -5.49
N SER A 374 12.30 20.74 -4.53
CA SER A 374 12.24 21.27 -3.17
C SER A 374 13.58 21.19 -2.46
N PHE A 375 14.36 20.12 -2.67
CA PHE A 375 15.73 20.01 -2.14
C PHE A 375 16.64 21.10 -2.71
N LYS A 376 16.57 21.31 -4.02
CA LYS A 376 17.36 22.33 -4.70
C LYS A 376 17.08 23.73 -4.17
N ASP A 377 15.82 24.01 -3.85
CA ASP A 377 15.41 25.29 -3.29
C ASP A 377 15.81 25.45 -1.81
N ASP A 378 15.71 24.39 -0.99
CA ASP A 378 16.07 24.41 0.43
C ASP A 378 17.59 24.41 0.66
N HIS A 379 18.30 23.62 -0.15
CA HIS A 379 19.72 23.36 0.01
C HIS A 379 20.53 23.61 -1.27
N PRO A 380 20.45 24.82 -1.89
CA PRO A 380 21.07 25.09 -3.19
C PRO A 380 22.58 24.84 -3.21
N ASN A 381 23.28 25.12 -2.10
CA ASN A 381 24.71 24.89 -1.97
C ASN A 381 25.11 23.43 -1.71
N LYS A 382 24.13 22.53 -1.61
CA LYS A 382 24.31 21.10 -1.37
C LYS A 382 23.81 20.23 -2.52
N PHE A 383 23.10 20.83 -3.47
CA PHE A 383 22.49 20.09 -4.56
C PHE A 383 23.52 19.36 -5.44
N ASP A 384 24.65 20.01 -5.71
CA ASP A 384 25.70 19.39 -6.53
C ASP A 384 26.46 18.28 -5.80
N ASP A 385 26.53 18.35 -4.47
CA ASP A 385 27.19 17.36 -3.62
C ASP A 385 26.30 16.16 -3.29
N LEU A 386 24.99 16.25 -3.50
CA LEU A 386 24.00 15.26 -3.13
C LEU A 386 24.29 13.91 -3.81
N ASP A 387 24.38 12.83 -3.01
CA ASP A 387 24.59 11.47 -3.53
C ASP A 387 23.28 10.76 -3.82
N ILE A 388 22.33 10.81 -2.88
CA ILE A 388 21.00 10.20 -2.98
C ILE A 388 19.94 11.06 -2.29
N LEU A 389 18.68 10.93 -2.75
CA LEU A 389 17.54 11.49 -2.04
C LEU A 389 16.56 10.35 -1.74
N ILE A 390 16.20 10.21 -0.47
CA ILE A 390 15.30 9.17 0.04
C ILE A 390 13.95 9.81 0.36
N GLY A 391 12.86 9.17 -0.06
CA GLY A 391 11.49 9.54 0.30
C GLY A 391 10.75 8.41 0.98
N THR A 392 9.86 8.73 1.94
CA THR A 392 8.91 7.78 2.52
C THR A 392 7.48 8.31 2.42
N ASP A 393 6.51 7.42 2.27
CA ASP A 393 5.10 7.82 2.23
C ASP A 393 4.56 8.21 3.62
N PRO A 394 3.33 8.74 3.72
CA PRO A 394 2.81 9.29 4.97
C PRO A 394 2.85 8.38 6.20
N ASP A 395 2.71 7.08 6.04
CA ASP A 395 2.85 6.11 7.12
C ASP A 395 4.19 5.34 7.09
N ALA A 396 5.14 5.83 6.27
CA ALA A 396 6.52 5.38 6.18
C ALA A 396 6.69 3.86 5.99
N ASP A 397 5.74 3.20 5.34
CA ASP A 397 5.85 1.79 5.00
C ASP A 397 6.50 1.55 3.64
N ARG A 398 6.71 2.62 2.82
CA ARG A 398 7.38 2.60 1.51
C ARG A 398 8.63 3.46 1.52
N CYS A 399 9.57 3.09 0.66
CA CYS A 399 10.80 3.86 0.43
C CYS A 399 11.05 4.02 -1.07
N GLY A 400 11.17 5.27 -1.53
CA GLY A 400 11.64 5.62 -2.86
C GLY A 400 13.04 6.24 -2.81
N VAL A 401 13.85 5.98 -3.82
CA VAL A 401 15.23 6.47 -3.87
C VAL A 401 15.52 7.14 -5.20
N VAL A 402 15.88 8.40 -5.13
CA VAL A 402 16.26 9.21 -6.29
C VAL A 402 17.78 9.28 -6.37
N VAL A 403 18.31 9.06 -7.55
CA VAL A 403 19.74 9.01 -7.83
C VAL A 403 20.12 9.92 -8.99
N ARG A 404 21.38 10.34 -9.01
CA ARG A 404 21.92 11.11 -10.11
C ARG A 404 22.12 10.23 -11.34
N VAL A 405 21.65 10.71 -12.50
CA VAL A 405 21.81 10.03 -13.80
C VAL A 405 23.17 10.43 -14.41
N PRO A 406 24.00 9.46 -14.86
CA PRO A 406 25.19 9.74 -15.62
C PRO A 406 24.90 10.61 -16.84
N GLU A 407 25.75 11.59 -17.14
CA GLU A 407 25.53 12.60 -18.20
C GLU A 407 25.20 11.93 -19.54
N GLU A 408 25.91 10.88 -19.88
CA GLU A 408 25.75 10.10 -21.11
C GLU A 408 24.40 9.36 -21.21
N GLN A 409 23.65 9.24 -20.11
CA GLN A 409 22.36 8.54 -20.06
C GLN A 409 21.17 9.48 -19.81
N ARG A 410 21.37 10.77 -19.60
CA ARG A 410 20.29 11.74 -19.30
C ARG A 410 19.20 11.78 -20.36
N PHE A 411 19.53 11.49 -21.63
CA PHE A 411 18.55 11.45 -22.70
C PHE A 411 17.48 10.34 -22.52
N LEU A 412 17.76 9.29 -21.75
CA LEU A 412 16.78 8.27 -21.37
C LEU A 412 15.67 8.82 -20.47
N TYR A 413 15.97 9.91 -19.76
CA TYR A 413 15.12 10.56 -18.77
C TYR A 413 14.77 12.01 -19.17
N GLU A 414 14.59 12.25 -20.46
CA GLU A 414 14.20 13.58 -21.00
C GLU A 414 15.20 14.71 -20.65
N GLY A 415 16.47 14.38 -20.51
CA GLY A 415 17.54 15.30 -20.15
C GLY A 415 17.66 15.57 -18.65
N ARG A 416 16.85 14.92 -17.81
CA ARG A 416 16.88 15.10 -16.35
C ARG A 416 18.19 14.59 -15.77
N GLU A 417 18.69 15.32 -14.78
CA GLU A 417 19.91 14.98 -14.03
C GLU A 417 19.66 13.93 -12.94
N TRP A 418 18.42 13.77 -12.50
CA TRP A 418 17.99 12.87 -11.45
C TRP A 418 16.85 11.97 -11.92
N THR A 419 16.82 10.75 -11.41
CA THR A 419 15.74 9.80 -11.66
C THR A 419 15.40 9.01 -10.41
N LEU A 420 14.14 8.62 -10.27
CA LEU A 420 13.71 7.64 -9.30
C LEU A 420 14.18 6.25 -9.75
N LEU A 421 14.85 5.50 -8.89
CA LEU A 421 15.10 4.08 -9.14
C LEU A 421 13.77 3.31 -9.10
N SER A 422 13.58 2.40 -10.04
CA SER A 422 12.46 1.46 -9.94
C SER A 422 12.59 0.62 -8.67
N ALA A 423 11.48 0.27 -8.04
CA ALA A 423 11.50 -0.63 -6.89
C ALA A 423 12.19 -1.96 -7.25
N ASP A 424 11.99 -2.44 -8.47
CA ASP A 424 12.57 -3.69 -8.96
C ASP A 424 14.10 -3.64 -9.01
N ASP A 425 14.69 -2.58 -9.56
CA ASP A 425 16.13 -2.37 -9.57
C ASP A 425 16.68 -2.18 -8.16
N LEU A 426 15.95 -1.42 -7.34
CA LEU A 426 16.34 -1.16 -5.95
C LEU A 426 16.40 -2.46 -5.14
N TRP A 427 15.36 -3.30 -5.23
CA TRP A 427 15.32 -4.56 -4.47
C TRP A 427 16.29 -5.60 -5.01
N THR A 428 16.53 -5.63 -6.32
CA THR A 428 17.58 -6.46 -6.92
C THR A 428 18.96 -6.06 -6.38
N LEU A 429 19.23 -4.75 -6.30
CA LEU A 429 20.48 -4.22 -5.75
C LEU A 429 20.61 -4.52 -4.23
N VAL A 430 19.55 -4.36 -3.45
CA VAL A 430 19.55 -4.68 -2.01
C VAL A 430 19.87 -6.16 -1.80
N LEU A 431 19.22 -7.06 -2.53
CA LEU A 431 19.49 -8.50 -2.43
C LEU A 431 20.93 -8.82 -2.85
N TRP A 432 21.39 -8.31 -4.00
CA TRP A 432 22.75 -8.51 -4.51
C TRP A 432 23.80 -8.06 -3.47
N TYR A 433 23.66 -6.85 -2.92
CA TYR A 433 24.60 -6.33 -1.91
C TYR A 433 24.66 -7.21 -0.65
N ARG A 434 23.50 -7.58 -0.11
CA ARG A 434 23.43 -8.42 1.09
C ARG A 434 24.13 -9.77 0.86
N MET A 435 23.97 -10.35 -0.33
CA MET A 435 24.62 -11.61 -0.67
C MET A 435 26.14 -11.50 -0.82
N GLN A 436 26.65 -10.36 -1.32
CA GLN A 436 28.08 -10.09 -1.37
C GLN A 436 28.70 -9.91 0.04
N ARG A 437 27.92 -9.53 1.03
CA ARG A 437 28.37 -9.20 2.37
C ARG A 437 28.11 -10.30 3.42
N GLN A 438 27.22 -11.23 3.14
CA GLN A 438 26.89 -12.35 4.02
C GLN A 438 27.41 -13.66 3.44
N SER A 439 28.40 -14.28 4.13
CA SER A 439 29.03 -15.54 3.69
C SER A 439 28.33 -16.81 4.18
N ASP A 440 27.15 -16.67 4.83
CA ASP A 440 26.43 -17.82 5.37
C ASP A 440 25.92 -18.76 4.27
N ALA A 441 25.67 -20.01 4.63
CA ALA A 441 25.16 -21.03 3.71
C ALA A 441 23.89 -20.59 2.98
N ALA A 442 23.93 -20.60 1.65
CA ALA A 442 22.77 -20.21 0.82
C ALA A 442 21.66 -21.26 0.83
N GLU A 443 21.99 -22.52 1.14
CA GLU A 443 21.09 -23.66 1.00
C GLU A 443 19.84 -23.63 1.88
N ASN A 444 19.86 -22.85 3.00
CA ASN A 444 18.72 -22.68 3.88
C ASN A 444 17.94 -21.37 3.65
N LYS A 445 18.37 -20.54 2.69
CA LYS A 445 17.83 -19.21 2.45
C LYS A 445 16.82 -19.20 1.30
N PHE A 446 15.84 -18.31 1.40
CA PHE A 446 14.89 -18.00 0.33
C PHE A 446 14.43 -16.54 0.38
N VAL A 447 13.86 -16.07 -0.73
CA VAL A 447 13.18 -14.78 -0.83
C VAL A 447 11.70 -14.99 -1.15
N THR A 448 10.86 -14.07 -0.68
CA THR A 448 9.42 -14.05 -1.00
C THR A 448 9.08 -12.81 -1.81
N LEU A 449 8.45 -12.97 -2.96
CA LEU A 449 8.17 -11.91 -3.93
C LEU A 449 6.68 -11.87 -4.28
N SER A 450 6.13 -10.67 -4.45
CA SER A 450 4.86 -10.57 -5.18
C SER A 450 5.05 -10.95 -6.65
N HIS A 451 4.00 -11.46 -7.29
CA HIS A 451 4.11 -11.87 -8.71
C HIS A 451 4.38 -10.70 -9.67
N THR A 452 4.22 -9.46 -9.21
CA THR A 452 4.52 -8.24 -9.98
C THR A 452 5.96 -7.77 -9.82
N THR A 453 6.71 -8.32 -8.84
CA THR A 453 8.13 -8.03 -8.63
C THR A 453 8.95 -8.62 -9.76
N SER A 454 9.95 -7.89 -10.24
CA SER A 454 10.76 -8.27 -11.41
C SER A 454 11.46 -9.61 -11.26
N ASP A 455 11.58 -10.33 -12.37
CA ASP A 455 12.38 -11.56 -12.48
C ASP A 455 13.89 -11.32 -12.38
N SER A 456 14.36 -10.08 -12.39
CA SER A 456 15.75 -9.76 -12.05
C SER A 456 16.10 -10.23 -10.62
N VAL A 457 15.18 -10.02 -9.66
CA VAL A 457 15.32 -10.54 -8.28
C VAL A 457 15.35 -12.06 -8.26
N THR A 458 14.47 -12.70 -9.03
CA THR A 458 14.43 -14.17 -9.16
C THR A 458 15.77 -14.70 -9.68
N ARG A 459 16.33 -14.10 -10.74
CA ARG A 459 17.59 -14.52 -11.33
C ARG A 459 18.79 -14.32 -10.40
N ILE A 460 18.89 -13.18 -9.73
CA ILE A 460 19.95 -12.94 -8.72
C ILE A 460 19.87 -13.98 -7.61
N ALA A 461 18.69 -14.28 -7.10
CA ALA A 461 18.51 -15.28 -6.06
C ALA A 461 18.97 -16.67 -6.54
N GLN A 462 18.49 -17.10 -7.71
CA GLN A 462 18.84 -18.43 -8.29
C GLN A 462 20.33 -18.59 -8.54
N GLN A 463 20.99 -17.60 -9.13
CA GLN A 463 22.43 -17.63 -9.40
C GLN A 463 23.27 -17.76 -8.12
N ASN A 464 22.75 -17.27 -7.02
CA ASN A 464 23.41 -17.38 -5.73
C ASN A 464 22.89 -18.56 -4.88
N GLY A 465 22.17 -19.49 -5.48
CA GLY A 465 21.68 -20.68 -4.80
C GLY A 465 20.59 -20.42 -3.76
N ILE A 466 19.90 -19.28 -3.84
CA ILE A 466 18.80 -18.90 -2.96
C ILE A 466 17.47 -19.37 -3.54
N GLY A 467 16.56 -19.90 -2.71
CA GLY A 467 15.21 -20.24 -3.11
C GLY A 467 14.34 -19.01 -3.36
N VAL A 468 13.35 -19.14 -4.23
CA VAL A 468 12.39 -18.06 -4.52
C VAL A 468 10.97 -18.59 -4.35
N VAL A 469 10.18 -17.82 -3.65
CA VAL A 469 8.74 -18.06 -3.46
C VAL A 469 7.99 -16.85 -4.02
N LYS A 470 7.12 -17.06 -4.99
CA LYS A 470 6.23 -16.03 -5.53
C LYS A 470 4.82 -16.19 -4.98
N THR A 471 4.23 -15.07 -4.60
CA THR A 471 2.87 -15.00 -4.06
C THR A 471 2.07 -13.85 -4.68
N TRP A 472 0.85 -13.66 -4.22
CA TRP A 472 -0.03 -12.57 -4.63
C TRP A 472 0.46 -11.23 -4.10
N VAL A 473 -0.07 -10.13 -4.65
CA VAL A 473 0.30 -8.78 -4.20
C VAL A 473 -0.29 -8.49 -2.81
N GLY A 474 0.51 -7.83 -1.97
CA GLY A 474 0.18 -7.47 -0.59
C GLY A 474 1.06 -8.19 0.43
N PHE A 475 1.64 -7.44 1.36
CA PHE A 475 2.55 -8.02 2.36
C PHE A 475 1.90 -9.07 3.27
N ALA A 476 0.57 -9.00 3.47
CA ALA A 476 -0.17 -10.10 4.11
C ALA A 476 0.06 -11.44 3.39
N ASN A 477 0.06 -11.45 2.06
CA ASN A 477 0.34 -12.65 1.27
C ASN A 477 1.81 -13.07 1.35
N LEU A 478 2.76 -12.10 1.36
CA LEU A 478 4.18 -12.40 1.51
C LEU A 478 4.47 -13.03 2.88
N ALA A 479 3.89 -12.50 3.93
CA ALA A 479 4.01 -13.03 5.29
C ALA A 479 3.38 -14.43 5.40
N ALA A 480 2.19 -14.62 4.86
CA ALA A 480 1.50 -15.92 4.84
C ALA A 480 2.27 -16.96 4.03
N ALA A 481 2.78 -16.62 2.83
CA ALA A 481 3.60 -17.52 2.03
C ALA A 481 4.89 -17.92 2.75
N THR A 482 5.52 -16.99 3.47
CA THR A 482 6.70 -17.30 4.28
C THR A 482 6.34 -18.23 5.45
N ALA A 483 5.20 -18.03 6.11
CA ALA A 483 4.72 -18.91 7.17
C ALA A 483 4.44 -20.34 6.67
N GLU A 484 3.89 -20.49 5.46
CA GLU A 484 3.71 -21.82 4.82
C GLU A 484 5.04 -22.55 4.65
N ILE A 485 6.10 -21.84 4.23
CA ILE A 485 7.45 -22.42 4.14
C ILE A 485 7.95 -22.85 5.52
N TRP A 486 7.79 -22.03 6.54
CA TRP A 486 8.21 -22.37 7.91
C TRP A 486 7.46 -23.58 8.47
N ASN A 487 6.20 -23.77 8.09
CA ASN A 487 5.37 -24.91 8.48
C ASN A 487 5.62 -26.18 7.64
N GLY A 488 6.51 -26.09 6.64
CA GLY A 488 6.78 -27.21 5.74
C GLY A 488 5.67 -27.48 4.72
N HIS A 489 4.72 -26.55 4.57
CA HIS A 489 3.62 -26.64 3.62
C HIS A 489 4.02 -26.00 2.30
N TYR A 490 4.86 -26.68 1.56
CA TYR A 490 5.31 -26.19 0.28
C TYR A 490 4.64 -26.96 -0.88
N ARG A 491 4.12 -26.21 -1.85
CA ARG A 491 3.60 -26.75 -3.13
C ARG A 491 3.96 -25.79 -4.27
N ASP A 492 4.35 -26.35 -5.40
CA ASP A 492 4.49 -25.59 -6.66
C ASP A 492 3.17 -25.67 -7.44
N TYR A 493 2.63 -24.51 -7.82
CA TYR A 493 1.34 -24.38 -8.50
C TYR A 493 1.47 -23.81 -9.92
N THR A 494 2.64 -23.79 -10.49
CA THR A 494 2.94 -23.18 -11.80
C THR A 494 1.99 -23.67 -12.91
N GLU A 495 1.50 -24.91 -12.83
CA GLU A 495 0.57 -25.47 -13.80
C GLU A 495 -0.86 -24.93 -13.72
N VAL A 496 -1.26 -24.43 -12.57
CA VAL A 496 -2.64 -23.96 -12.33
C VAL A 496 -2.84 -22.52 -12.80
N VAL A 497 -1.77 -21.76 -12.94
CA VAL A 497 -1.80 -20.33 -13.27
C VAL A 497 -1.95 -20.06 -14.77
N ASP A 498 -1.61 -21.00 -15.63
CA ASP A 498 -1.83 -20.90 -17.08
C ASP A 498 -3.27 -21.26 -17.41
N GLY A 499 -4.13 -20.23 -17.60
CA GLY A 499 -5.57 -20.41 -17.89
C GLY A 499 -5.89 -21.30 -19.09
N ARG A 500 -4.93 -21.61 -19.96
CA ARG A 500 -5.08 -22.57 -21.08
C ARG A 500 -4.98 -24.02 -20.61
N HIS A 501 -4.36 -24.26 -19.48
CA HIS A 501 -4.05 -25.59 -18.96
C HIS A 501 -4.76 -25.94 -17.66
N LEU A 502 -5.83 -25.22 -17.31
CA LEU A 502 -6.68 -25.65 -16.21
C LEU A 502 -7.20 -27.05 -16.56
N PRO A 503 -6.86 -28.06 -15.73
CA PRO A 503 -7.38 -29.40 -15.95
C PRO A 503 -8.92 -29.36 -15.92
N ASP A 504 -9.57 -30.13 -16.79
CA ASP A 504 -11.04 -30.22 -16.82
C ASP A 504 -11.63 -30.60 -15.44
N SER A 505 -10.84 -31.28 -14.61
CA SER A 505 -11.16 -31.55 -13.20
C SER A 505 -11.27 -30.31 -12.32
N ALA A 506 -10.69 -29.19 -12.70
CA ALA A 506 -10.72 -27.93 -11.98
C ALA A 506 -11.85 -27.00 -12.46
N LYS A 507 -12.40 -27.24 -13.67
CA LYS A 507 -13.50 -26.44 -14.21
C LYS A 507 -14.79 -26.74 -13.43
N GLY A 508 -15.38 -25.70 -12.83
CA GLY A 508 -16.69 -25.80 -12.18
C GLY A 508 -16.70 -26.50 -10.82
N LYS A 509 -15.53 -26.76 -10.22
CA LYS A 509 -15.43 -27.29 -8.84
C LYS A 509 -15.01 -26.20 -7.89
N ASP A 510 -15.28 -26.42 -6.61
CA ASP A 510 -14.70 -25.67 -5.52
C ASP A 510 -13.16 -25.79 -5.62
N LEU A 511 -12.56 -24.79 -6.23
CA LEU A 511 -11.14 -24.69 -6.45
C LEU A 511 -10.41 -24.11 -5.22
N GLY A 512 -11.15 -23.83 -4.11
CA GLY A 512 -10.61 -23.27 -2.89
C GLY A 512 -9.36 -23.99 -2.40
N ASN A 513 -9.33 -25.30 -2.55
CA ASN A 513 -8.15 -26.10 -2.20
C ASN A 513 -7.06 -26.19 -3.28
N LEU A 514 -7.35 -25.77 -4.50
CA LEU A 514 -6.42 -25.85 -5.63
C LEU A 514 -5.98 -24.50 -6.15
N CYS A 515 -6.82 -23.49 -6.04
CA CYS A 515 -6.63 -22.17 -6.64
C CYS A 515 -6.49 -21.06 -5.62
N ASP A 516 -6.50 -21.38 -4.33
CA ASP A 516 -6.24 -20.44 -3.23
C ASP A 516 -4.90 -20.65 -2.51
N PRO A 517 -3.85 -21.19 -3.17
CA PRO A 517 -2.57 -21.24 -2.51
C PRO A 517 -2.03 -19.83 -2.39
N VAL A 518 -1.56 -19.51 -1.20
CA VAL A 518 -0.80 -18.29 -0.96
C VAL A 518 0.47 -18.26 -1.85
N ILE A 519 1.05 -19.42 -2.08
CA ILE A 519 2.22 -19.62 -2.96
C ILE A 519 1.74 -20.08 -4.32
N PHE A 520 2.05 -19.34 -5.39
CA PHE A 520 1.70 -19.78 -6.74
C PHE A 520 2.87 -20.30 -7.56
N GLN A 521 4.10 -19.92 -7.23
CA GLN A 521 5.30 -20.36 -7.94
C GLN A 521 6.51 -20.41 -7.01
N CYS A 522 7.36 -21.41 -7.20
CA CYS A 522 8.60 -21.58 -6.46
C CYS A 522 9.75 -21.96 -7.38
N TYR A 523 10.94 -21.55 -7.00
CA TYR A 523 12.19 -21.95 -7.65
C TYR A 523 13.22 -22.37 -6.61
N GLY A 524 13.87 -23.52 -6.83
CA GLY A 524 14.95 -24.01 -5.97
C GLY A 524 14.55 -24.25 -4.52
N MET A 525 13.29 -24.60 -4.25
CA MET A 525 12.74 -24.86 -2.92
C MET A 525 12.74 -26.37 -2.54
N ASP A 526 13.09 -27.23 -3.46
CA ASP A 526 12.98 -28.70 -3.41
C ASP A 526 14.01 -29.40 -2.52
N ASN A 527 14.97 -28.67 -1.94
CA ASN A 527 16.02 -29.25 -1.09
C ASN A 527 15.55 -29.58 0.35
N GLY A 528 14.35 -29.17 0.75
CA GLY A 528 13.78 -29.41 2.07
C GLY A 528 14.50 -28.71 3.25
N LYS A 529 15.45 -27.83 2.98
CA LYS A 529 16.28 -27.14 3.99
C LYS A 529 15.94 -25.66 4.15
N ARG A 530 15.21 -25.09 3.21
CA ARG A 530 14.95 -23.65 3.18
C ARG A 530 13.96 -23.23 4.23
N SER A 531 14.42 -22.39 5.14
CA SER A 531 13.62 -21.90 6.26
C SER A 531 13.90 -20.44 6.64
N VAL A 532 14.94 -19.82 6.07
CA VAL A 532 15.33 -18.46 6.41
C VAL A 532 14.99 -17.50 5.28
N ASN A 533 13.96 -16.66 5.49
CA ASN A 533 13.64 -15.59 4.57
C ASN A 533 14.63 -14.43 4.75
N ILE A 534 15.35 -14.11 3.69
CA ILE A 534 16.34 -13.01 3.69
C ILE A 534 15.84 -11.72 3.04
N ALA A 535 14.71 -11.79 2.36
CA ALA A 535 13.99 -10.63 1.82
C ALA A 535 12.56 -10.98 1.43
N ALA A 536 11.63 -10.09 1.74
CA ALA A 536 10.26 -10.05 1.23
C ALA A 536 10.08 -8.71 0.49
N MET A 537 9.63 -8.74 -0.75
CA MET A 537 9.70 -7.59 -1.66
C MET A 537 8.45 -7.44 -2.51
N GLU A 538 8.03 -6.19 -2.67
CA GLU A 538 6.95 -5.78 -3.57
C GLU A 538 7.38 -4.65 -4.50
N GLN A 539 6.86 -4.65 -5.72
CA GLN A 539 7.05 -3.56 -6.68
C GLN A 539 6.47 -2.21 -6.17
N SER A 540 5.57 -2.25 -5.20
CA SER A 540 5.00 -1.06 -4.55
C SER A 540 5.94 -0.36 -3.56
N ASN A 541 7.26 -0.46 -3.74
CA ASN A 541 8.30 0.10 -2.86
C ASN A 541 8.30 -0.45 -1.42
N GLY A 542 7.77 -1.67 -1.23
CA GLY A 542 7.73 -2.36 0.05
C GLY A 542 8.85 -3.40 0.20
N PHE A 543 9.50 -3.40 1.36
CA PHE A 543 10.60 -4.30 1.70
C PHE A 543 10.58 -4.68 3.18
N SER A 544 10.91 -5.95 3.48
CA SER A 544 11.23 -6.42 4.82
C SER A 544 12.11 -7.68 4.76
N ILE A 545 12.60 -8.14 5.90
CA ILE A 545 13.31 -9.41 6.09
C ILE A 545 12.55 -10.21 7.14
N LEU A 546 11.97 -11.36 6.78
CA LEU A 546 11.10 -12.09 7.71
C LEU A 546 11.84 -13.09 8.60
N GLY A 547 13.09 -13.44 8.26
CA GLY A 547 13.96 -14.30 9.07
C GLY A 547 13.62 -15.79 9.00
N GLY A 548 14.06 -16.53 10.02
CA GLY A 548 13.75 -17.95 10.21
C GLY A 548 12.43 -18.18 10.94
N PRO A 549 12.02 -19.44 11.15
CA PRO A 549 10.80 -19.79 11.88
C PRO A 549 10.75 -19.10 13.24
N PRO A 550 9.65 -18.45 13.61
CA PRO A 550 9.51 -17.81 14.91
C PRO A 550 9.40 -18.85 16.03
N PRO A 551 9.75 -18.48 17.28
CA PRO A 551 9.59 -19.38 18.42
C PRO A 551 8.14 -19.66 18.79
N ASP A 552 7.22 -18.78 18.42
CA ASP A 552 5.77 -18.88 18.60
C ASP A 552 5.04 -18.00 17.58
N ASP A 553 3.70 -18.12 17.51
CA ASP A 553 2.85 -17.41 16.53
C ASP A 553 2.77 -15.88 16.77
N ARG A 554 3.31 -15.38 17.89
CA ARG A 554 3.24 -13.99 18.32
C ARG A 554 4.59 -13.26 18.20
N SER A 555 5.61 -13.97 17.74
CA SER A 555 6.98 -13.44 17.67
C SER A 555 7.38 -13.10 16.25
N LEU A 556 8.36 -12.19 16.11
CA LEU A 556 9.09 -12.00 14.85
C LEU A 556 9.84 -13.28 14.49
N GLY A 557 10.12 -13.46 13.20
CA GLY A 557 11.01 -14.53 12.74
C GLY A 557 12.41 -14.39 13.34
N GLN A 558 13.10 -15.52 13.55
CA GLN A 558 14.46 -15.51 14.09
C GLN A 558 15.41 -14.75 13.17
N GLY A 559 16.06 -13.69 13.68
CA GLY A 559 16.90 -12.79 12.86
C GLY A 559 16.10 -12.02 11.80
N GLY A 560 14.79 -11.95 11.92
CA GLY A 560 13.91 -11.21 11.05
C GLY A 560 13.49 -9.85 11.61
N HIS A 561 12.90 -9.05 10.74
CA HIS A 561 12.25 -7.78 11.00
C HIS A 561 10.73 -7.94 10.98
N VAL A 562 9.99 -6.83 10.93
CA VAL A 562 8.51 -6.84 10.91
C VAL A 562 7.96 -7.64 9.72
N ARG A 563 6.76 -8.22 9.92
CA ARG A 563 6.07 -9.03 8.89
C ARG A 563 5.18 -8.19 7.97
N ASP A 564 5.46 -6.91 7.91
CA ASP A 564 4.92 -5.98 6.92
C ASP A 564 6.08 -5.15 6.35
N LYS A 565 5.83 -4.36 5.33
CA LYS A 565 6.84 -3.50 4.72
C LYS A 565 7.26 -2.38 5.66
N ASP A 566 8.54 -2.03 5.61
CA ASP A 566 9.12 -0.96 6.40
C ASP A 566 9.99 -0.03 5.54
N GLY A 567 9.46 1.17 5.28
CA GLY A 567 10.18 2.22 4.54
C GLY A 567 11.35 2.80 5.33
N THR A 568 11.27 2.85 6.66
CA THR A 568 12.36 3.29 7.54
C THR A 568 13.53 2.31 7.47
N PHE A 569 13.24 1.02 7.53
CA PHE A 569 14.23 -0.04 7.37
C PHE A 569 14.84 -0.07 5.96
N ALA A 570 14.02 0.07 4.93
CA ALA A 570 14.50 0.14 3.55
C ALA A 570 15.43 1.34 3.33
N ALA A 571 15.08 2.53 3.86
CA ALA A 571 15.90 3.73 3.82
C ALA A 571 17.28 3.51 4.45
N PHE A 572 17.32 2.82 5.60
CA PHE A 572 18.54 2.45 6.30
C PHE A 572 19.45 1.55 5.46
N LEU A 573 18.89 0.47 4.87
CA LEU A 573 19.67 -0.45 4.03
C LEU A 573 20.20 0.23 2.77
N VAL A 574 19.39 1.07 2.14
CA VAL A 574 19.80 1.79 0.92
C VAL A 574 20.90 2.80 1.22
N ALA A 575 20.83 3.50 2.36
CA ALA A 575 21.90 4.42 2.78
C ALA A 575 23.21 3.66 3.00
N GLU A 576 23.18 2.45 3.57
CA GLU A 576 24.35 1.60 3.72
C GLU A 576 24.97 1.23 2.37
N ILE A 577 24.15 0.80 1.41
CA ILE A 577 24.61 0.45 0.06
C ILE A 577 25.19 1.67 -0.66
N ALA A 578 24.56 2.84 -0.53
CA ALA A 578 25.04 4.08 -1.13
C ALA A 578 26.39 4.52 -0.53
N ALA A 579 26.56 4.39 0.78
CA ALA A 579 27.82 4.67 1.45
C ALA A 579 28.95 3.74 0.97
N TRP A 580 28.65 2.46 0.88
CA TRP A 580 29.58 1.47 0.32
C TRP A 580 29.91 1.75 -1.15
N ALA A 581 28.91 2.08 -1.98
CA ALA A 581 29.14 2.45 -3.38
C ALA A 581 30.05 3.67 -3.50
N LYS A 582 29.81 4.70 -2.71
CA LYS A 582 30.65 5.90 -2.65
C LYS A 582 32.09 5.59 -2.25
N GLU A 583 32.30 4.67 -1.29
CA GLU A 583 33.63 4.20 -0.90
C GLU A 583 34.35 3.54 -2.08
N GLN A 584 33.64 2.74 -2.87
CA GLN A 584 34.17 2.10 -4.08
C GLN A 584 34.34 3.05 -5.27
N GLY A 585 33.99 4.33 -5.12
CA GLY A 585 34.08 5.35 -6.19
C GLY A 585 32.98 5.22 -7.26
N THR A 586 31.86 4.62 -6.93
CA THR A 586 30.70 4.42 -7.82
C THR A 586 29.41 4.95 -7.17
N THR A 587 28.26 4.80 -7.85
CA THR A 587 26.92 5.21 -7.40
C THR A 587 25.94 4.04 -7.47
N LEU A 588 24.79 4.14 -6.82
CA LEU A 588 23.73 3.11 -6.91
C LEU A 588 23.33 2.87 -8.37
N TYR A 589 23.17 3.93 -9.16
CA TYR A 589 22.81 3.82 -10.58
C TYR A 589 23.85 3.02 -11.37
N ARG A 590 25.14 3.33 -11.18
CA ARG A 590 26.23 2.60 -11.87
C ARG A 590 26.39 1.19 -11.39
N LEU A 591 26.12 0.89 -10.13
CA LEU A 591 26.14 -0.51 -9.63
C LEU A 591 25.11 -1.38 -10.36
N ILE A 592 23.92 -0.83 -10.64
CA ILE A 592 22.91 -1.56 -11.40
C ILE A 592 23.41 -1.83 -12.82
N ASP A 593 23.96 -0.82 -13.49
CA ASP A 593 24.46 -0.93 -14.85
C ASP A 593 25.69 -1.86 -14.96
N GLU A 594 26.61 -1.78 -14.00
CA GLU A 594 27.94 -2.43 -14.09
C GLU A 594 27.98 -3.80 -13.39
N LYS A 595 27.05 -4.10 -12.48
CA LYS A 595 27.03 -5.34 -11.71
C LYS A 595 25.78 -6.17 -11.95
N ILE A 596 24.60 -5.53 -11.90
CA ILE A 596 23.32 -6.28 -11.96
C ILE A 596 23.03 -6.72 -13.40
N TYR A 597 22.92 -5.80 -14.34
CA TYR A 597 22.54 -6.13 -15.72
C TYR A 597 23.54 -7.05 -16.44
N PRO A 598 24.87 -6.94 -16.25
CA PRO A 598 25.81 -7.92 -16.82
C PRO A 598 25.70 -9.32 -16.22
N GLU A 599 25.15 -9.44 -15.01
CA GLU A 599 24.97 -10.72 -14.33
C GLU A 599 23.66 -11.40 -14.75
N VAL A 600 22.53 -10.69 -14.76
CA VAL A 600 21.19 -11.28 -14.93
C VAL A 600 20.52 -10.98 -16.26
N GLY A 601 21.09 -10.09 -17.09
CA GLY A 601 20.44 -9.51 -18.25
C GLY A 601 19.72 -8.19 -17.90
N LEU A 602 19.29 -7.46 -18.91
CA LEU A 602 18.57 -6.19 -18.76
C LEU A 602 17.08 -6.45 -18.57
N PHE A 603 16.57 -6.09 -17.41
CA PHE A 603 15.15 -6.01 -17.12
C PHE A 603 14.72 -4.55 -17.08
N VAL A 604 13.72 -4.19 -17.87
CA VAL A 604 13.10 -2.88 -17.83
C VAL A 604 11.66 -3.07 -17.36
N ALA A 605 11.42 -2.72 -16.10
CA ALA A 605 10.09 -2.73 -15.52
C ALA A 605 9.39 -1.39 -15.79
N GLY A 606 8.09 -1.45 -16.07
CA GLY A 606 7.23 -0.29 -16.19
C GLY A 606 6.00 -0.41 -15.32
N TYR A 607 5.56 0.71 -14.77
CA TYR A 607 4.36 0.78 -13.94
C TYR A 607 3.53 2.01 -14.30
N GLN A 608 2.24 1.86 -14.41
CA GLN A 608 1.28 2.95 -14.50
C GLN A 608 0.05 2.66 -13.66
N ALA A 609 -0.38 3.64 -12.88
CA ALA A 609 -1.71 3.65 -12.29
C ALA A 609 -2.75 4.04 -13.36
N ASP A 610 -4.00 3.60 -13.19
CA ASP A 610 -5.14 4.03 -13.97
C ASP A 610 -6.35 4.25 -13.05
N PRO A 611 -6.88 5.47 -12.93
CA PRO A 611 -6.38 6.70 -13.57
C PRO A 611 -4.98 7.08 -13.09
N ILE A 612 -4.26 7.86 -13.89
CA ILE A 612 -2.89 8.27 -13.56
C ILE A 612 -2.87 9.08 -12.27
N ASP A 613 -3.88 9.92 -12.04
CA ASP A 613 -4.02 10.77 -10.86
C ASP A 613 -5.21 10.30 -10.00
N GLY A 614 -4.91 9.62 -8.89
CA GLY A 614 -5.91 9.25 -7.90
C GLY A 614 -6.68 7.95 -8.19
N GLU A 615 -7.99 7.98 -8.01
CA GLU A 615 -8.88 6.84 -8.11
C GLU A 615 -10.11 7.18 -8.96
N TYR A 616 -10.77 6.17 -9.46
CA TYR A 616 -12.07 6.33 -10.14
C TYR A 616 -13.13 6.81 -9.14
N PRO A 617 -13.65 8.04 -9.26
CA PRO A 617 -14.51 8.62 -8.24
C PRO A 617 -15.93 8.09 -8.30
N GLY A 618 -16.52 7.76 -7.16
CA GLY A 618 -17.93 7.47 -6.99
C GLY A 618 -18.48 6.34 -7.88
N ILE A 619 -19.81 6.30 -7.99
CA ILE A 619 -20.52 5.27 -8.76
C ILE A 619 -20.23 5.33 -10.27
N GLU A 620 -20.02 6.52 -10.80
CA GLU A 620 -19.70 6.71 -12.23
C GLU A 620 -18.28 6.20 -12.54
N GLY A 621 -17.35 6.42 -11.61
CA GLY A 621 -15.99 5.87 -11.69
C GLY A 621 -15.98 4.34 -11.65
N ASP A 622 -16.80 3.72 -10.83
CA ASP A 622 -16.97 2.25 -10.81
C ASP A 622 -17.39 1.71 -12.17
N ARG A 623 -18.34 2.37 -12.83
CA ARG A 623 -18.79 1.98 -14.17
C ARG A 623 -17.66 2.07 -15.18
N LEU A 624 -16.86 3.13 -15.14
CA LEU A 624 -15.74 3.32 -16.05
C LEU A 624 -14.68 2.22 -15.85
N LYS A 625 -14.29 1.97 -14.61
CA LYS A 625 -13.36 0.88 -14.24
C LYS A 625 -13.87 -0.47 -14.75
N LYS A 626 -15.14 -0.80 -14.50
CA LYS A 626 -15.75 -2.05 -15.00
C LYS A 626 -15.71 -2.15 -16.53
N ALA A 627 -15.95 -1.06 -17.25
CA ALA A 627 -15.89 -1.05 -18.70
C ALA A 627 -14.48 -1.33 -19.23
N ILE A 628 -13.44 -0.82 -18.57
CA ILE A 628 -12.03 -1.10 -18.89
C ILE A 628 -11.71 -2.57 -18.63
N LEU A 629 -12.11 -3.11 -17.47
CA LEU A 629 -11.89 -4.51 -17.12
C LEU A 629 -12.60 -5.48 -18.09
N ARG A 630 -13.81 -5.16 -18.54
CA ARG A 630 -14.51 -5.95 -19.58
C ARG A 630 -13.74 -5.98 -20.91
N ARG A 631 -13.12 -4.85 -21.30
CA ARG A 631 -12.27 -4.83 -22.51
C ARG A 631 -11.00 -5.65 -22.30
N ALA A 632 -10.41 -5.62 -21.10
CA ALA A 632 -9.25 -6.47 -20.78
C ALA A 632 -9.57 -7.96 -20.92
N LEU A 633 -10.80 -8.39 -20.53
CA LEU A 633 -11.26 -9.75 -20.78
C LEU A 633 -11.43 -10.06 -22.28
N GLY A 634 -11.83 -9.07 -23.08
CA GLY A 634 -11.85 -9.18 -24.55
C GLY A 634 -10.45 -9.42 -25.11
N LEU A 635 -9.45 -8.69 -24.63
CA LEU A 635 -8.03 -8.91 -25.01
C LEU A 635 -7.54 -10.32 -24.63
N LEU A 636 -7.99 -10.88 -23.49
CA LEU A 636 -7.69 -12.26 -23.15
C LEU A 636 -8.22 -13.24 -24.21
N GLN A 637 -9.44 -13.04 -24.73
CA GLN A 637 -9.98 -13.89 -25.80
C GLN A 637 -9.17 -13.77 -27.10
N GLU A 638 -8.78 -12.57 -27.48
CA GLU A 638 -7.90 -12.34 -28.64
C GLU A 638 -6.55 -13.02 -28.47
N ALA A 639 -5.94 -12.94 -27.26
CA ALA A 639 -4.69 -13.64 -26.95
C ALA A 639 -4.82 -15.17 -27.05
N LEU A 640 -5.93 -15.73 -26.56
CA LEU A 640 -6.21 -17.16 -26.63
C LEU A 640 -6.47 -17.64 -28.07
N ALA A 641 -6.98 -16.76 -28.95
CA ALA A 641 -7.12 -17.02 -30.38
C ALA A 641 -5.79 -16.89 -31.15
N GLY A 642 -4.77 -16.26 -30.56
CA GLY A 642 -3.48 -16.02 -31.22
C GLY A 642 -3.43 -14.75 -32.07
N ASP A 643 -4.42 -13.86 -31.92
CA ASP A 643 -4.62 -12.67 -32.76
C ASP A 643 -4.16 -11.37 -32.06
N LEU A 644 -3.72 -11.44 -30.78
CA LEU A 644 -3.36 -10.25 -29.99
C LEU A 644 -1.89 -9.88 -30.15
N GLU A 645 -1.65 -8.61 -30.40
CA GLU A 645 -0.34 -7.98 -30.29
C GLU A 645 -0.43 -6.67 -29.49
N PHE A 646 0.69 -6.23 -28.91
CA PHE A 646 0.85 -4.92 -28.29
C PHE A 646 2.12 -4.25 -28.85
N ALA A 647 1.97 -3.04 -29.38
CA ALA A 647 3.06 -2.27 -29.98
C ALA A 647 3.90 -3.07 -30.98
N GLY A 648 3.26 -3.95 -31.77
CA GLY A 648 3.89 -4.83 -32.74
C GLY A 648 4.55 -6.09 -32.14
N LEU A 649 4.44 -6.32 -30.84
CA LEU A 649 4.86 -7.56 -30.18
C LEU A 649 3.70 -8.54 -30.11
N PRO A 650 3.78 -9.72 -30.76
CA PRO A 650 2.73 -10.72 -30.67
C PRO A 650 2.69 -11.35 -29.28
N VAL A 651 1.50 -11.55 -28.75
CA VAL A 651 1.28 -12.26 -27.49
C VAL A 651 1.46 -13.77 -27.72
N LYS A 652 2.43 -14.37 -27.08
CA LYS A 652 2.72 -15.81 -27.17
C LYS A 652 1.82 -16.64 -26.27
N SER A 653 1.53 -16.13 -25.08
CA SER A 653 0.67 -16.78 -24.10
C SER A 653 0.03 -15.78 -23.15
N ALA A 654 -1.01 -16.19 -22.45
CA ALA A 654 -1.69 -15.37 -21.46
C ALA A 654 -2.06 -16.20 -20.23
N CYS A 655 -2.03 -15.56 -19.05
CA CYS A 655 -2.43 -16.16 -17.78
C CYS A 655 -3.53 -15.34 -17.12
N VAL A 656 -4.41 -16.01 -16.39
CA VAL A 656 -5.34 -15.43 -15.44
C VAL A 656 -4.79 -15.64 -14.05
N TYR A 657 -4.45 -14.57 -13.35
CA TYR A 657 -3.99 -14.63 -11.97
C TYR A 657 -5.16 -14.49 -11.02
N ARG A 658 -5.17 -15.34 -10.08
CA ARG A 658 -6.25 -15.64 -9.25
C ARG A 658 -6.29 -15.02 -7.86
N THR A 659 -7.41 -15.14 -7.23
CA THR A 659 -7.71 -14.67 -5.90
C THR A 659 -8.46 -15.68 -5.08
N GLY A 660 -8.58 -15.43 -3.78
CA GLY A 660 -9.37 -16.24 -2.86
C GLY A 660 -10.82 -16.51 -3.29
N LYS A 661 -11.45 -15.57 -3.94
CA LYS A 661 -12.83 -15.71 -4.46
C LYS A 661 -12.83 -16.07 -5.91
N TYR A 662 -12.46 -17.30 -6.17
CA TYR A 662 -12.12 -17.65 -7.49
C TYR A 662 -13.31 -18.14 -8.31
N ASP A 663 -14.01 -17.26 -8.93
CA ASP A 663 -15.02 -17.56 -9.95
C ASP A 663 -14.58 -17.13 -11.35
N GLY A 664 -13.37 -16.67 -11.47
CA GLY A 664 -12.98 -15.82 -12.53
C GLY A 664 -12.13 -16.39 -13.63
N ILE A 665 -11.86 -17.70 -13.71
CA ILE A 665 -11.07 -18.26 -14.83
C ILE A 665 -11.94 -18.65 -16.02
N TYR A 666 -13.17 -18.24 -16.04
CA TYR A 666 -14.09 -18.65 -17.09
C TYR A 666 -14.17 -17.67 -18.22
N PRO A 667 -14.66 -18.09 -19.39
CA PRO A 667 -14.92 -17.18 -20.48
C PRO A 667 -15.70 -15.97 -19.99
N PRO A 668 -15.37 -14.75 -20.44
CA PRO A 668 -16.07 -13.55 -20.03
C PRO A 668 -17.55 -13.64 -20.36
N THR A 669 -18.37 -13.61 -19.34
CA THR A 669 -19.83 -13.47 -19.44
C THR A 669 -20.25 -12.15 -18.80
N SER A 670 -21.51 -11.76 -18.95
CA SER A 670 -22.04 -10.56 -18.30
C SER A 670 -21.94 -10.57 -16.78
N ASP A 671 -21.83 -11.75 -16.18
CA ASP A 671 -21.81 -11.98 -14.74
C ASP A 671 -20.39 -12.26 -14.21
N PHE A 672 -19.38 -12.12 -15.06
CA PHE A 672 -18.01 -12.44 -14.75
C PHE A 672 -17.36 -11.38 -13.85
N GLU A 673 -16.81 -11.80 -12.73
CA GLU A 673 -15.93 -10.97 -11.90
C GLU A 673 -14.51 -11.02 -12.46
N PHE A 674 -13.88 -9.84 -12.60
CA PHE A 674 -12.50 -9.75 -13.03
C PHE A 674 -11.58 -10.28 -11.92
N PRO A 675 -10.56 -11.10 -12.25
CA PRO A 675 -9.67 -11.65 -11.25
C PRO A 675 -8.88 -10.56 -10.52
N ASP A 676 -8.85 -10.58 -9.18
CA ASP A 676 -8.22 -9.54 -8.35
C ASP A 676 -6.73 -9.39 -8.61
N GLU A 677 -6.03 -10.47 -8.95
CA GLU A 677 -4.61 -10.45 -9.30
C GLU A 677 -4.37 -10.26 -10.81
N GLY A 678 -5.42 -10.23 -11.61
CA GLY A 678 -5.44 -9.72 -12.97
C GLY A 678 -5.09 -10.72 -14.06
N LEU A 679 -4.76 -10.15 -15.20
CA LEU A 679 -4.38 -10.85 -16.43
C LEU A 679 -2.95 -10.51 -16.79
N ARG A 680 -2.18 -11.51 -17.25
CA ARG A 680 -0.82 -11.29 -17.76
C ARG A 680 -0.69 -11.85 -19.17
N PHE A 681 -0.07 -11.07 -20.06
CA PHE A 681 0.23 -11.40 -21.45
C PHE A 681 1.74 -11.51 -21.61
N PHE A 682 2.22 -12.62 -22.14
CA PHE A 682 3.64 -12.87 -22.34
C PHE A 682 4.03 -12.71 -23.82
N PHE A 683 5.19 -12.10 -24.06
CA PHE A 683 5.71 -11.80 -25.39
C PHE A 683 6.82 -12.78 -25.84
N ASP A 684 7.37 -13.56 -24.93
CA ASP A 684 8.38 -14.56 -25.20
C ASP A 684 8.02 -15.93 -24.58
N ASP A 685 8.70 -16.97 -25.04
CA ASP A 685 8.45 -18.36 -24.59
C ASP A 685 9.00 -18.60 -23.18
N GLU A 686 9.99 -17.83 -22.73
CA GLU A 686 10.57 -17.89 -21.39
C GLU A 686 9.70 -17.17 -20.34
N LYS A 687 8.68 -16.44 -20.77
CA LYS A 687 7.75 -15.68 -19.93
C LYS A 687 8.43 -14.55 -19.13
N LEU A 688 9.53 -14.01 -19.63
CA LEU A 688 10.29 -12.94 -18.99
C LEU A 688 9.89 -11.54 -19.46
N SER A 689 9.34 -11.43 -20.69
CA SER A 689 8.76 -10.19 -21.18
C SER A 689 7.24 -10.29 -21.13
N HIS A 690 6.60 -9.39 -20.40
CA HIS A 690 5.16 -9.48 -20.17
C HIS A 690 4.50 -8.13 -19.88
N LEU A 691 3.16 -8.10 -20.00
CA LEU A 691 2.28 -7.02 -19.61
C LEU A 691 1.19 -7.57 -18.68
N THR A 692 0.93 -6.89 -17.56
CA THR A 692 -0.07 -7.30 -16.58
C THR A 692 -1.09 -6.18 -16.37
N ILE A 693 -2.38 -6.54 -16.36
CA ILE A 693 -3.51 -5.66 -16.02
C ILE A 693 -4.13 -6.20 -14.75
N ARG A 694 -4.17 -5.40 -13.67
CA ARG A 694 -4.79 -5.83 -12.41
C ARG A 694 -5.59 -4.71 -11.73
N PRO A 695 -6.67 -5.04 -11.01
CA PRO A 695 -7.31 -4.11 -10.10
C PRO A 695 -6.37 -3.76 -8.93
N SER A 696 -6.49 -2.56 -8.38
CA SER A 696 -5.85 -2.24 -7.11
C SER A 696 -6.60 -2.91 -5.96
N GLY A 697 -5.88 -3.59 -5.08
CA GLY A 697 -6.45 -4.16 -3.86
C GLY A 697 -6.71 -3.14 -2.74
N THR A 698 -6.19 -1.91 -2.89
CA THR A 698 -6.21 -0.88 -1.83
C THR A 698 -7.06 0.34 -2.17
N GLY A 699 -7.54 0.45 -3.41
CA GLY A 699 -8.31 1.60 -3.85
C GLY A 699 -9.08 1.34 -5.15
N ASN A 700 -9.93 2.29 -5.55
CA ASN A 700 -10.74 2.16 -6.76
C ASN A 700 -9.97 2.55 -8.02
N SER A 701 -8.90 1.82 -8.32
CA SER A 701 -8.00 2.08 -9.46
C SER A 701 -7.53 0.77 -10.10
N LEU A 702 -6.84 0.89 -11.22
CA LEU A 702 -6.17 -0.22 -11.90
C LEU A 702 -4.65 -0.02 -11.86
N ARG A 703 -3.93 -1.08 -12.12
CA ARG A 703 -2.47 -1.10 -12.19
C ARG A 703 -2.06 -1.82 -13.46
N PHE A 704 -1.26 -1.15 -14.27
CA PHE A 704 -0.63 -1.72 -15.46
C PHE A 704 0.85 -1.91 -15.19
N HIS A 705 1.34 -3.13 -15.37
CA HIS A 705 2.75 -3.46 -15.19
C HIS A 705 3.30 -4.03 -16.48
N THR A 706 4.52 -3.65 -16.82
CA THR A 706 5.28 -4.27 -17.91
C THR A 706 6.63 -4.72 -17.37
N GLN A 707 7.14 -5.79 -17.92
CA GLN A 707 8.53 -6.19 -17.82
C GLN A 707 9.00 -6.55 -19.21
N LEU A 708 10.08 -5.96 -19.66
CA LEU A 708 10.79 -6.33 -20.88
C LEU A 708 12.17 -6.83 -20.51
N TYR A 709 12.55 -7.93 -21.12
CA TYR A 709 13.81 -8.60 -20.85
C TYR A 709 14.69 -8.67 -22.10
N ARG A 710 16.00 -8.49 -21.90
CA ARG A 710 17.04 -8.76 -22.90
C ARG A 710 18.16 -9.55 -22.26
N GLU A 711 18.51 -10.68 -22.88
CA GLU A 711 19.57 -11.57 -22.42
C GLU A 711 20.91 -10.85 -22.34
N LYS A 712 21.74 -11.20 -21.36
CA LYS A 712 23.04 -10.54 -21.12
C LYS A 712 23.99 -10.65 -22.33
N GLU A 713 23.95 -11.77 -23.05
CA GLU A 713 24.72 -12.01 -24.27
C GLU A 713 24.27 -11.11 -25.45
N GLN A 714 23.07 -10.55 -25.38
CA GLN A 714 22.47 -9.69 -26.41
C GLN A 714 22.52 -8.20 -26.05
N LEU A 715 23.08 -7.84 -24.89
CA LEU A 715 23.07 -6.45 -24.44
C LEU A 715 23.85 -5.52 -25.36
N GLY A 716 25.00 -5.95 -25.88
CA GLY A 716 25.85 -5.12 -26.72
C GLY A 716 26.16 -3.79 -26.03
N ASP A 717 25.71 -2.68 -26.64
CA ASP A 717 25.69 -1.36 -25.99
C ASP A 717 24.51 -1.29 -25.00
N LEU A 718 24.81 -1.29 -23.70
CA LEU A 718 23.83 -1.27 -22.64
C LEU A 718 22.92 -0.04 -22.71
N VAL A 719 23.49 1.14 -22.99
CA VAL A 719 22.74 2.41 -23.04
C VAL A 719 21.74 2.39 -24.18
N LYS A 720 22.16 1.87 -25.34
CA LYS A 720 21.26 1.66 -26.48
C LYS A 720 20.16 0.65 -26.16
N SER A 721 20.50 -0.47 -25.51
CA SER A 721 19.55 -1.49 -25.10
C SER A 721 18.51 -0.94 -24.11
N LYS A 722 18.95 -0.15 -23.14
CA LYS A 722 18.05 0.57 -22.21
C LYS A 722 17.09 1.50 -22.96
N TYR A 723 17.60 2.29 -23.89
CA TYR A 723 16.78 3.20 -24.71
C TYR A 723 15.70 2.45 -25.48
N GLU A 724 16.06 1.40 -26.16
CA GLU A 724 15.12 0.59 -26.95
C GLU A 724 14.01 -0.01 -26.09
N LEU A 725 14.36 -0.60 -24.93
CA LEU A 725 13.36 -1.20 -24.05
C LEU A 725 12.50 -0.15 -23.35
N HIS A 726 13.06 0.95 -22.90
CA HIS A 726 12.27 2.07 -22.33
C HIS A 726 11.31 2.68 -23.38
N PHE A 727 11.78 2.82 -24.63
CA PHE A 727 10.91 3.28 -25.71
C PHE A 727 9.76 2.30 -25.95
N LEU A 728 10.06 1.01 -26.03
CA LEU A 728 9.06 -0.03 -26.23
C LEU A 728 8.05 -0.11 -25.07
N THR A 729 8.52 0.03 -23.82
CA THR A 729 7.66 0.11 -22.63
C THR A 729 6.63 1.24 -22.76
N ARG A 730 7.04 2.43 -23.20
CA ARG A 730 6.12 3.54 -23.43
C ARG A 730 5.10 3.24 -24.53
N GLN A 731 5.52 2.58 -25.63
CA GLN A 731 4.61 2.18 -26.70
C GLN A 731 3.62 1.10 -26.23
N LEU A 732 4.05 0.17 -25.39
CA LEU A 732 3.17 -0.85 -24.79
C LEU A 732 2.07 -0.22 -23.94
N PHE A 733 2.41 0.72 -23.06
CA PHE A 733 1.39 1.41 -22.26
C PHE A 733 0.42 2.24 -23.11
N LYS A 734 0.92 2.91 -24.13
CA LYS A 734 0.07 3.68 -25.05
C LYS A 734 -0.91 2.75 -25.77
N ASP A 735 -0.44 1.69 -26.42
CA ASP A 735 -1.27 0.74 -27.14
C ASP A 735 -2.27 0.01 -26.20
N LEU A 736 -1.82 -0.35 -24.99
CA LEU A 736 -2.70 -0.90 -23.95
C LEU A 736 -3.87 0.05 -23.64
N ARG A 737 -3.57 1.32 -23.37
CA ARG A 737 -4.59 2.32 -23.05
C ARG A 737 -5.56 2.52 -24.22
N ASP A 738 -5.06 2.57 -25.44
CA ASP A 738 -5.87 2.69 -26.65
C ASP A 738 -6.83 1.50 -26.80
N LYS A 739 -6.33 0.26 -26.62
CA LYS A 739 -7.14 -0.97 -26.68
C LYS A 739 -8.17 -1.04 -25.55
N LEU A 740 -7.80 -0.66 -24.35
CA LEU A 740 -8.69 -0.63 -23.18
C LEU A 740 -9.65 0.58 -23.21
N LYS A 741 -9.41 1.57 -24.07
CA LYS A 741 -10.08 2.89 -24.01
C LYS A 741 -10.01 3.48 -22.60
N ALA A 742 -8.85 3.31 -21.96
CA ALA A 742 -8.58 3.86 -20.65
C ALA A 742 -8.25 5.34 -20.80
N PRO A 743 -8.97 6.25 -20.13
CA PRO A 743 -8.74 7.69 -20.28
C PRO A 743 -7.40 8.08 -19.66
N GLU A 744 -6.64 8.91 -20.35
CA GLU A 744 -5.59 9.70 -19.69
C GLU A 744 -6.27 10.90 -19.03
N TRP A 745 -6.28 10.98 -17.72
CA TRP A 745 -6.94 12.07 -16.98
C TRP A 745 -6.44 13.46 -17.37
N LEU A 746 -5.19 13.56 -17.78
CA LEU A 746 -4.60 14.79 -18.31
C LEU A 746 -5.31 15.31 -19.58
N LEU A 747 -6.05 14.47 -20.31
CA LEU A 747 -6.79 14.88 -21.50
C LEU A 747 -8.16 15.50 -21.18
N PHE A 748 -8.74 15.22 -20.01
CA PHE A 748 -10.03 15.80 -19.60
C PHE A 748 -9.91 17.24 -19.08
N LEU A 749 -8.71 17.75 -18.93
CA LEU A 749 -8.41 19.07 -18.37
C LEU A 749 -7.93 20.06 -19.43
N LYS A 750 -8.00 19.69 -20.67
CA LYS A 750 -7.88 20.59 -21.81
C LYS A 750 -9.29 20.92 -22.29
#